data_22ab23825fd61a245769525c5aa7cd23
#
_entry.id   22ab23825fd61a245769525c5aa7cd23
#
_cell.length_a   1.000
_cell.length_b   1.000
_cell.length_c   1.000
_cell.angle_alpha   90.00
_cell.angle_beta   90.00
_cell.angle_gamma   90.00
#
_symmetry.space_group_name_H-M   'P 1'
#
loop_
_entity.id
_entity.type
_entity.pdbx_description
1 polymer ?
#
loop_
_entity_poly.entity_id
_entity_poly.type
_entity_poly.pdbx_seq_one_letter_code
_entity_poly.pdbx_strand_id
1 'polypeptide(L)'
;MIVPFSWLKDYVDIDISAEELQEKLFSCGFEVEELTYLGKDVTGVAVGEILSCEKHPDADRLTVCKVNCGAYGEKQICTAATNVFVGAKVPCALDGATVLHEGGVQKIKTGKLRGVLSDGMFCSGEELGINDDYYEGAEVNGILILDASVTAGEDIRKIVGIDDYLFDIAVTANRPDCQSIFGMAREVAAVLKKPLRVPETSYTPVNTQVKIPVSVEEPALCPRYVGHYVADVVIGKSPQWLRRRLALCGLRSVSDIVDITNFVLLELGQPMHAFDRNFLQGGKIVVRRAKQGEKIITLDEKEFTLSRENLLICDGERGVALAGIMGGLNSEIKAETREVFFEAAKFARDSVRKTSRALGQRSDSSARFEKGIDAYTCAFAMDRALHLTQKLGCGKPTCYRADTAADPAPKTIRTTFEKINALLGIEVPQEEVVAILNRLFFTTAVKGGELTVTVPLWREDIDGYPDLAEEVIRMYGYEHIKPTFLQNATVTHGGLTTAQKQESKCKNILKEEGYFEALNYSFYSPKDFDLMRLSASAPERNAVKILNPIGEDLSVMRTFLAPSMLGNIVRNVRRGNDSGKLFELANVYRAEELPLRELPEERKHLVLGIWGEGDFFDLKGAVEAFAQAFELKLKFAAGERPFLHPGITAIVYAGEKEVGYLGELHPEIAEELALEKKVCLAELDYTLLEKKFAKDIRYHHLPKFPDVQRDLAVVVKEEVTCAELEDCILRACKAVKRAELFDVYRSAQVGAGKKSVAFRLTFSPEEKAEKPLTPETTEAFFRKIVDNLGHNLGAELR
;
A
#
# COMPACT_ATOMS: atom_id res chain seq x y z
N MET A 1 6.19 11.66 -7.73
CA MET A 1 6.12 12.78 -8.71
C MET A 1 7.29 12.66 -9.67
N ILE A 2 6.99 12.61 -10.98
CA ILE A 2 8.05 12.46 -12.00
C ILE A 2 8.73 13.80 -12.25
N VAL A 3 10.07 13.79 -12.16
CA VAL A 3 10.94 14.96 -12.36
C VAL A 3 12.03 14.60 -13.36
N PRO A 4 11.95 15.12 -14.60
CA PRO A 4 13.00 14.91 -15.61
C PRO A 4 14.29 15.67 -15.24
N PHE A 5 15.43 14.98 -15.31
CA PHE A 5 16.75 15.57 -15.00
C PHE A 5 17.10 16.73 -15.93
N SER A 6 16.77 16.59 -17.21
CA SER A 6 16.96 17.67 -18.18
C SER A 6 16.15 18.91 -17.85
N TRP A 7 14.95 18.78 -17.27
CA TRP A 7 14.11 19.92 -16.90
C TRP A 7 14.63 20.66 -15.66
N LEU A 8 15.21 19.92 -14.67
CA LEU A 8 15.89 20.56 -13.53
C LEU A 8 17.07 21.41 -13.97
N LYS A 9 17.80 20.98 -15.01
CA LYS A 9 18.96 21.72 -15.57
C LYS A 9 18.57 23.07 -16.18
N ASP A 10 17.31 23.29 -16.52
CA ASP A 10 16.87 24.61 -16.95
C ASP A 10 16.98 25.65 -15.83
N TYR A 11 16.81 25.23 -14.58
CA TYR A 11 16.78 26.11 -13.40
C TYR A 11 18.06 26.07 -12.58
N VAL A 12 18.79 24.97 -12.60
CA VAL A 12 20.00 24.80 -11.80
C VAL A 12 21.12 24.24 -12.68
N ASP A 13 22.32 24.80 -12.50
CA ASP A 13 23.51 24.24 -13.16
C ASP A 13 23.99 22.99 -12.40
N ILE A 14 23.50 21.83 -12.84
CA ILE A 14 23.79 20.54 -12.22
C ILE A 14 25.00 19.90 -12.90
N ASP A 15 26.12 19.82 -12.20
CA ASP A 15 27.42 19.30 -12.65
C ASP A 15 27.77 17.91 -12.08
N ILE A 16 26.81 17.25 -11.46
CA ILE A 16 26.91 15.89 -10.93
C ILE A 16 26.00 14.93 -11.71
N SER A 17 26.22 13.61 -11.54
CA SER A 17 25.39 12.59 -12.18
C SER A 17 23.97 12.54 -11.57
N ALA A 18 23.06 11.84 -12.23
CA ALA A 18 21.70 11.65 -11.73
C ALA A 18 21.69 10.82 -10.44
N GLU A 19 22.55 9.80 -10.37
CA GLU A 19 22.73 8.94 -9.20
C GLU A 19 23.29 9.73 -8.00
N GLU A 20 24.27 10.58 -8.21
CA GLU A 20 24.80 11.46 -7.17
C GLU A 20 23.75 12.48 -6.69
N LEU A 21 22.91 12.98 -7.59
CA LEU A 21 21.79 13.85 -7.21
C LEU A 21 20.76 13.09 -6.40
N GLN A 22 20.45 11.84 -6.74
CA GLN A 22 19.56 10.99 -5.94
C GLN A 22 20.03 10.89 -4.51
N GLU A 23 21.31 10.57 -4.25
CA GLU A 23 21.89 10.49 -2.92
C GLU A 23 21.79 11.83 -2.16
N LYS A 24 22.00 12.95 -2.85
CA LYS A 24 21.85 14.28 -2.26
C LYS A 24 20.40 14.59 -1.88
N LEU A 25 19.44 14.18 -2.68
CA LEU A 25 18.01 14.33 -2.38
C LEU A 25 17.62 13.47 -1.16
N PHE A 26 18.07 12.24 -1.08
CA PHE A 26 17.88 11.40 0.11
C PHE A 26 18.43 12.08 1.37
N SER A 27 19.66 12.59 1.29
CA SER A 27 20.32 13.21 2.45
C SER A 27 19.59 14.47 2.95
N CYS A 28 18.85 15.17 2.09
CA CYS A 28 18.07 16.36 2.48
C CYS A 28 16.57 16.09 2.65
N GLY A 29 16.14 14.81 2.72
CA GLY A 29 14.81 14.40 3.13
C GLY A 29 13.79 14.18 2.01
N PHE A 30 14.26 14.00 0.75
CA PHE A 30 13.40 13.63 -0.37
C PHE A 30 13.65 12.18 -0.80
N GLU A 31 12.65 11.33 -0.65
CA GLU A 31 12.71 9.94 -1.09
C GLU A 31 12.51 9.86 -2.61
N VAL A 32 13.51 9.30 -3.30
CA VAL A 32 13.42 8.96 -4.72
C VAL A 32 13.05 7.48 -4.81
N GLU A 33 11.79 7.19 -5.10
CA GLU A 33 11.27 5.81 -5.16
C GLU A 33 11.89 5.04 -6.33
N GLU A 34 12.09 5.73 -7.47
CA GLU A 34 12.70 5.13 -8.66
C GLU A 34 13.53 6.18 -9.41
N LEU A 35 14.70 5.77 -9.91
CA LEU A 35 15.52 6.51 -10.85
C LEU A 35 15.60 5.71 -12.17
N THR A 36 14.95 6.20 -13.21
CA THR A 36 14.87 5.51 -14.50
C THR A 36 15.63 6.26 -15.57
N TYR A 37 16.60 5.59 -16.24
CA TYR A 37 17.20 6.08 -17.47
C TYR A 37 16.38 5.62 -18.67
N LEU A 38 15.82 6.56 -19.45
CA LEU A 38 14.90 6.25 -20.55
C LEU A 38 15.61 5.55 -21.72
N GLY A 39 16.83 5.92 -21.99
CA GLY A 39 17.60 5.39 -23.12
C GLY A 39 18.27 4.03 -22.91
N LYS A 40 18.01 3.34 -21.79
CA LYS A 40 18.72 2.10 -21.40
C LYS A 40 18.61 0.96 -22.43
N ASP A 41 17.43 0.82 -23.03
CA ASP A 41 17.11 -0.29 -23.95
C ASP A 41 17.38 0.04 -25.43
N VAL A 42 17.72 1.30 -25.74
CA VAL A 42 18.05 1.80 -27.09
C VAL A 42 19.52 2.19 -27.12
N THR A 43 20.38 1.31 -27.67
CA THR A 43 21.83 1.54 -27.73
C THR A 43 22.38 1.30 -29.15
N GLY A 44 23.43 2.02 -29.53
CA GLY A 44 24.07 1.81 -30.84
C GLY A 44 23.22 2.25 -32.04
N VAL A 45 22.20 3.09 -31.80
CA VAL A 45 21.39 3.69 -32.88
C VAL A 45 21.88 5.09 -33.17
N ALA A 46 22.31 5.32 -34.41
CA ALA A 46 22.84 6.59 -34.87
C ALA A 46 21.96 7.21 -35.98
N VAL A 47 22.04 8.51 -36.13
CA VAL A 47 21.43 9.21 -37.28
C VAL A 47 22.14 8.81 -38.57
N GLY A 48 21.40 8.34 -39.56
CA GLY A 48 21.88 8.09 -40.90
C GLY A 48 21.26 8.99 -41.96
N GLU A 49 22.00 9.37 -42.96
CA GLU A 49 21.50 10.07 -44.14
C GLU A 49 21.48 9.12 -45.34
N ILE A 50 20.33 8.93 -45.97
CA ILE A 50 20.17 8.01 -47.10
C ILE A 50 20.76 8.65 -48.34
N LEU A 51 21.80 7.99 -48.90
CA LEU A 51 22.54 8.46 -50.09
C LEU A 51 21.94 7.91 -51.40
N SER A 52 21.44 6.64 -51.38
CA SER A 52 20.74 6.04 -52.51
C SER A 52 19.71 5.01 -52.04
N CYS A 53 18.70 4.79 -52.88
CA CYS A 53 17.66 3.78 -52.71
C CYS A 53 17.50 3.00 -54.01
N GLU A 54 17.75 1.71 -54.00
CA GLU A 54 17.62 0.81 -55.14
C GLU A 54 16.68 -0.36 -54.81
N LYS A 55 15.97 -0.88 -55.81
CA LYS A 55 15.12 -2.07 -55.58
C LYS A 55 16.00 -3.29 -55.30
N HIS A 56 15.57 -4.13 -54.40
CA HIS A 56 16.24 -5.38 -54.09
C HIS A 56 16.18 -6.33 -55.30
N PRO A 57 17.30 -6.96 -55.71
CA PRO A 57 17.35 -7.78 -56.93
C PRO A 57 16.39 -8.99 -56.87
N ASP A 58 16.17 -9.59 -55.70
CA ASP A 58 15.40 -10.84 -55.55
C ASP A 58 14.18 -10.68 -54.64
N ALA A 59 13.68 -9.43 -54.42
CA ALA A 59 12.53 -9.20 -53.52
C ALA A 59 11.79 -7.90 -53.89
N ASP A 60 10.54 -8.01 -54.39
CA ASP A 60 9.74 -6.86 -54.84
C ASP A 60 9.37 -5.87 -53.74
N ARG A 61 9.36 -6.30 -52.48
CA ARG A 61 8.96 -5.48 -51.29
C ARG A 61 10.16 -4.93 -50.53
N LEU A 62 11.39 -5.17 -50.94
CA LEU A 62 12.58 -4.69 -50.25
C LEU A 62 13.28 -3.60 -51.07
N THR A 63 13.79 -2.61 -50.35
CA THR A 63 14.66 -1.54 -50.88
C THR A 63 16.03 -1.67 -50.23
N VAL A 64 17.09 -1.57 -51.03
CA VAL A 64 18.49 -1.53 -50.60
C VAL A 64 18.92 -0.06 -50.55
N CYS A 65 19.28 0.43 -49.37
CA CYS A 65 19.70 1.82 -49.18
C CYS A 65 21.19 1.88 -48.83
N LYS A 66 21.93 2.83 -49.43
CA LYS A 66 23.24 3.25 -48.92
C LYS A 66 23.04 4.45 -48.00
N VAL A 67 23.68 4.42 -46.85
CA VAL A 67 23.42 5.36 -45.75
C VAL A 67 24.73 5.86 -45.18
N ASN A 68 24.91 7.16 -45.10
CA ASN A 68 26.01 7.77 -44.40
C ASN A 68 25.66 7.89 -42.91
N CYS A 69 26.39 7.15 -42.06
CA CYS A 69 26.22 7.17 -40.60
C CYS A 69 27.33 7.97 -39.88
N GLY A 70 27.87 9.00 -40.55
CA GLY A 70 28.91 9.89 -39.99
C GLY A 70 30.20 9.14 -39.62
N ALA A 71 30.60 9.23 -38.36
CA ALA A 71 31.81 8.56 -37.86
C ALA A 71 31.76 7.02 -37.96
N TYR A 72 30.59 6.41 -38.15
CA TYR A 72 30.43 4.97 -38.34
C TYR A 72 30.59 4.54 -39.81
N GLY A 73 30.84 5.51 -40.74
CA GLY A 73 31.00 5.27 -42.14
C GLY A 73 29.72 5.00 -42.91
N GLU A 74 29.90 4.66 -44.22
CA GLU A 74 28.77 4.25 -45.04
C GLU A 74 28.32 2.83 -44.70
N LYS A 75 27.00 2.61 -44.66
CA LYS A 75 26.33 1.33 -44.38
C LYS A 75 25.38 0.99 -45.50
N GLN A 76 25.20 -0.30 -45.76
CA GLN A 76 24.14 -0.80 -46.61
C GLN A 76 23.03 -1.38 -45.76
N ILE A 77 21.82 -0.87 -45.90
CA ILE A 77 20.65 -1.34 -45.09
C ILE A 77 19.49 -1.70 -46.02
N CYS A 78 18.98 -2.91 -45.86
CA CYS A 78 17.79 -3.41 -46.56
C CYS A 78 16.56 -3.15 -45.69
N THR A 79 15.51 -2.59 -46.27
CA THR A 79 14.27 -2.28 -45.57
C THR A 79 13.03 -2.62 -46.39
N ALA A 80 11.92 -2.96 -45.69
CA ALA A 80 10.60 -3.11 -46.29
C ALA A 80 9.76 -1.82 -46.15
N ALA A 81 10.28 -0.79 -45.53
CA ALA A 81 9.59 0.48 -45.33
C ALA A 81 9.40 1.19 -46.69
N THR A 82 8.22 1.77 -46.88
CA THR A 82 7.85 2.43 -48.13
C THR A 82 8.10 3.94 -48.15
N ASN A 83 8.41 4.51 -46.96
CA ASN A 83 8.63 5.94 -46.77
C ASN A 83 10.13 6.38 -46.87
N VAL A 84 10.99 5.54 -47.41
CA VAL A 84 12.40 5.85 -47.63
C VAL A 84 12.63 6.70 -48.92
N PHE A 85 13.49 7.71 -48.85
CA PHE A 85 13.89 8.53 -49.98
C PHE A 85 15.31 9.08 -49.78
N VAL A 86 15.97 9.42 -50.88
CA VAL A 86 17.33 9.97 -50.88
C VAL A 86 17.35 11.33 -50.18
N GLY A 87 18.28 11.52 -49.26
CA GLY A 87 18.45 12.71 -48.45
C GLY A 87 17.67 12.64 -47.12
N ALA A 88 16.83 11.61 -46.87
CA ALA A 88 16.15 11.44 -45.57
C ALA A 88 17.18 11.19 -44.46
N LYS A 89 16.96 11.84 -43.32
CA LYS A 89 17.65 11.53 -42.07
C LYS A 89 16.79 10.51 -41.31
N VAL A 90 17.42 9.41 -40.88
CA VAL A 90 16.69 8.26 -40.29
C VAL A 90 17.49 7.63 -39.15
N PRO A 91 16.85 7.01 -38.17
CA PRO A 91 17.54 6.23 -37.14
C PRO A 91 18.08 4.92 -37.73
N CYS A 92 19.37 4.66 -37.57
CA CYS A 92 20.05 3.44 -38.02
C CYS A 92 20.56 2.66 -36.82
N ALA A 93 19.92 1.53 -36.47
CA ALA A 93 20.44 0.56 -35.53
C ALA A 93 21.59 -0.21 -36.20
N LEU A 94 22.82 0.00 -35.74
CA LEU A 94 24.04 -0.60 -36.27
C LEU A 94 24.25 -2.02 -35.70
N ASP A 95 25.28 -2.72 -36.17
CA ASP A 95 25.64 -4.04 -35.66
C ASP A 95 25.92 -3.99 -34.14
N GLY A 96 25.24 -4.83 -33.38
CA GLY A 96 25.33 -4.85 -31.94
C GLY A 96 24.36 -3.91 -31.19
N ALA A 97 23.65 -3.03 -31.92
CA ALA A 97 22.64 -2.13 -31.36
C ALA A 97 21.51 -2.91 -30.67
N THR A 98 20.87 -2.27 -29.69
CA THR A 98 19.62 -2.75 -29.05
C THR A 98 18.47 -1.80 -29.35
N VAL A 99 17.30 -2.35 -29.62
CA VAL A 99 16.04 -1.62 -29.84
C VAL A 99 14.89 -2.39 -29.19
N LEU A 100 13.73 -1.75 -29.04
CA LEU A 100 12.53 -2.39 -28.53
C LEU A 100 11.83 -3.19 -29.64
N HIS A 101 11.25 -4.35 -29.28
CA HIS A 101 10.47 -5.17 -30.19
C HIS A 101 9.52 -6.08 -29.41
N GLU A 102 8.21 -6.04 -29.73
CA GLU A 102 7.17 -6.88 -29.11
C GLU A 102 7.24 -6.95 -27.58
N GLY A 103 7.49 -5.81 -26.91
CA GLY A 103 7.57 -5.72 -25.44
C GLY A 103 8.88 -6.22 -24.81
N GLY A 104 9.90 -6.48 -25.62
CA GLY A 104 11.25 -6.87 -25.19
C GLY A 104 12.36 -6.06 -25.87
N VAL A 105 13.60 -6.41 -25.58
CA VAL A 105 14.79 -5.80 -26.20
C VAL A 105 15.37 -6.74 -27.26
N GLN A 106 15.49 -6.26 -28.48
CA GLN A 106 16.09 -7.00 -29.60
C GLN A 106 17.49 -6.49 -29.90
N LYS A 107 18.44 -7.40 -30.03
CA LYS A 107 19.81 -7.07 -30.49
C LYS A 107 19.93 -7.19 -32.01
N ILE A 108 20.32 -6.12 -32.65
CA ILE A 108 20.52 -6.04 -34.11
C ILE A 108 21.86 -6.62 -34.46
N LYS A 109 21.90 -7.39 -35.55
CA LYS A 109 23.12 -8.00 -36.12
C LYS A 109 23.16 -7.79 -37.61
N THR A 110 24.37 -7.56 -38.15
CA THR A 110 24.62 -7.61 -39.59
C THR A 110 24.19 -9.00 -40.12
N GLY A 111 23.41 -9.00 -41.17
CA GLY A 111 22.85 -10.20 -41.76
C GLY A 111 22.59 -10.10 -43.25
N LYS A 112 22.20 -11.20 -43.91
CA LYS A 112 21.78 -11.21 -45.30
C LYS A 112 20.27 -11.35 -45.42
N LEU A 113 19.64 -10.40 -46.09
CA LEU A 113 18.23 -10.46 -46.43
C LEU A 113 18.13 -10.90 -47.90
N ARG A 114 17.63 -12.11 -48.15
CA ARG A 114 17.54 -12.73 -49.46
C ARG A 114 18.83 -12.57 -50.32
N GLY A 115 19.99 -12.82 -49.67
CA GLY A 115 21.30 -12.78 -50.31
C GLY A 115 22.03 -11.42 -50.27
N VAL A 116 21.32 -10.30 -50.06
CA VAL A 116 21.93 -8.96 -49.98
C VAL A 116 22.30 -8.65 -48.53
N LEU A 117 23.51 -8.14 -48.30
CA LEU A 117 24.01 -7.76 -46.99
C LEU A 117 23.23 -6.55 -46.44
N SER A 118 22.81 -6.62 -45.16
CA SER A 118 22.29 -5.49 -44.41
C SER A 118 23.17 -5.27 -43.17
N ASP A 119 23.81 -4.12 -43.07
CA ASP A 119 24.75 -3.76 -42.00
C ASP A 119 24.03 -3.21 -40.73
N GLY A 120 22.72 -3.32 -40.70
CA GLY A 120 21.88 -2.80 -39.62
C GLY A 120 20.40 -2.75 -40.02
N MET A 121 19.64 -1.96 -39.30
CA MET A 121 18.20 -1.80 -39.50
C MET A 121 17.81 -0.31 -39.29
N PHE A 122 16.89 0.19 -40.09
CA PHE A 122 16.20 1.46 -39.78
C PHE A 122 15.17 1.24 -38.70
N CYS A 123 14.96 2.25 -37.86
CA CYS A 123 14.00 2.16 -36.78
C CYS A 123 12.77 3.04 -36.99
N SER A 124 11.63 2.55 -36.59
CA SER A 124 10.38 3.30 -36.35
C SER A 124 10.40 3.96 -34.97
N GLY A 125 9.35 4.72 -34.63
CA GLY A 125 9.20 5.22 -33.26
C GLY A 125 8.92 4.10 -32.25
N GLU A 126 8.27 3.02 -32.66
CA GLU A 126 8.01 1.86 -31.80
C GLU A 126 9.31 1.18 -31.32
N GLU A 127 10.26 0.96 -32.24
CA GLU A 127 11.58 0.38 -31.91
C GLU A 127 12.44 1.31 -31.05
N LEU A 128 12.14 2.60 -31.02
CA LEU A 128 12.76 3.59 -30.14
C LEU A 128 11.97 3.81 -28.84
N GLY A 129 10.77 3.22 -28.69
CA GLY A 129 9.91 3.36 -27.54
C GLY A 129 9.30 4.75 -27.39
N ILE A 130 9.06 5.46 -28.50
CA ILE A 130 8.54 6.83 -28.51
C ILE A 130 7.27 6.97 -29.34
N ASN A 131 6.50 7.99 -29.02
CA ASN A 131 5.31 8.42 -29.76
C ASN A 131 5.50 9.85 -30.32
N ASP A 132 4.49 10.38 -30.98
CA ASP A 132 4.47 11.73 -31.55
C ASP A 132 4.69 12.87 -30.56
N ASP A 133 4.47 12.64 -29.26
CA ASP A 133 4.74 13.63 -28.23
C ASP A 133 6.24 13.74 -27.90
N TYR A 134 6.98 12.64 -28.04
CA TYR A 134 8.45 12.66 -27.95
C TYR A 134 9.11 13.20 -29.21
N TYR A 135 8.65 12.74 -30.39
CA TYR A 135 9.18 13.20 -31.68
C TYR A 135 8.12 13.08 -32.75
N GLU A 136 7.89 14.16 -33.51
CA GLU A 136 6.87 14.20 -34.54
C GLU A 136 7.13 13.20 -35.66
N GLY A 137 6.13 12.42 -36.04
CA GLY A 137 6.25 11.35 -37.03
C GLY A 137 6.65 9.99 -36.45
N ALA A 138 6.76 9.84 -35.10
CA ALA A 138 7.09 8.55 -34.48
C ALA A 138 6.01 7.50 -34.65
N GLU A 139 4.73 7.90 -34.75
CA GLU A 139 3.58 6.99 -34.92
C GLU A 139 3.25 6.71 -36.41
N VAL A 140 4.04 7.20 -37.33
CA VAL A 140 3.85 6.92 -38.76
C VAL A 140 4.18 5.46 -39.06
N ASN A 141 3.35 4.81 -39.86
CA ASN A 141 3.63 3.45 -40.34
C ASN A 141 4.84 3.46 -41.30
N GLY A 142 5.99 2.97 -40.83
CA GLY A 142 7.25 2.95 -41.51
C GLY A 142 8.41 3.35 -40.60
N ILE A 143 9.51 3.81 -41.18
CA ILE A 143 10.64 4.32 -40.43
C ILE A 143 10.41 5.76 -39.98
N LEU A 144 11.02 6.12 -38.83
CA LEU A 144 11.01 7.51 -38.37
C LEU A 144 11.86 8.38 -39.30
N ILE A 145 11.27 9.47 -39.84
CA ILE A 145 12.00 10.48 -40.59
C ILE A 145 12.35 11.62 -39.64
N LEU A 146 13.63 11.91 -39.53
CA LEU A 146 14.16 12.96 -38.67
C LEU A 146 14.22 14.32 -39.41
N ASP A 147 14.26 15.40 -38.59
CA ASP A 147 14.48 16.75 -39.13
C ASP A 147 15.76 16.84 -39.95
N ALA A 148 15.74 17.58 -41.03
CA ALA A 148 16.87 17.72 -41.94
C ALA A 148 18.11 18.39 -41.30
N SER A 149 17.93 19.13 -40.21
CA SER A 149 19.02 19.81 -39.48
C SER A 149 19.90 18.89 -38.64
N VAL A 150 19.47 17.64 -38.35
CA VAL A 150 20.25 16.70 -37.53
C VAL A 150 21.48 16.21 -38.30
N THR A 151 22.56 15.90 -37.57
CA THR A 151 23.84 15.52 -38.17
C THR A 151 23.98 13.99 -38.22
N ALA A 152 24.44 13.47 -39.38
CA ALA A 152 24.70 12.03 -39.49
C ALA A 152 25.77 11.58 -38.49
N GLY A 153 25.50 10.48 -37.81
CA GLY A 153 26.36 9.88 -36.77
C GLY A 153 26.01 10.33 -35.33
N GLU A 154 25.08 11.28 -35.14
CA GLU A 154 24.63 11.66 -33.81
C GLU A 154 23.85 10.51 -33.13
N ASP A 155 23.93 10.41 -31.80
CA ASP A 155 23.16 9.44 -31.01
C ASP A 155 21.67 9.78 -31.05
N ILE A 156 20.86 8.84 -31.51
CA ILE A 156 19.44 9.03 -31.69
C ILE A 156 18.73 9.42 -30.38
N ARG A 157 19.20 8.91 -29.24
CA ARG A 157 18.59 9.16 -27.93
C ARG A 157 18.50 10.65 -27.61
N LYS A 158 19.54 11.42 -27.98
CA LYS A 158 19.59 12.88 -27.82
C LYS A 158 18.58 13.58 -28.70
N ILE A 159 18.47 13.15 -29.96
CA ILE A 159 17.58 13.74 -30.97
C ILE A 159 16.10 13.54 -30.55
N VAL A 160 15.74 12.31 -30.21
CA VAL A 160 14.35 11.99 -29.83
C VAL A 160 14.03 12.27 -28.37
N GLY A 161 15.04 12.64 -27.54
CA GLY A 161 14.83 13.10 -26.14
C GLY A 161 14.62 12.00 -25.13
N ILE A 162 15.21 10.81 -25.36
CA ILE A 162 15.24 9.71 -24.40
C ILE A 162 16.62 9.56 -23.72
N ASP A 163 17.57 10.47 -23.98
CA ASP A 163 18.83 10.58 -23.22
C ASP A 163 18.59 11.40 -21.94
N ASP A 164 17.71 10.92 -21.11
CA ASP A 164 17.29 11.60 -19.88
C ASP A 164 17.03 10.61 -18.74
N TYR A 165 17.13 11.11 -17.52
CA TYR A 165 16.77 10.40 -16.30
C TYR A 165 15.47 10.96 -15.73
N LEU A 166 14.62 10.07 -15.26
CA LEU A 166 13.40 10.41 -14.54
C LEU A 166 13.56 10.04 -13.07
N PHE A 167 13.38 11.01 -12.19
CA PHE A 167 13.28 10.81 -10.76
C PHE A 167 11.80 10.68 -10.39
N ASP A 168 11.37 9.55 -9.82
CA ASP A 168 10.08 9.48 -9.15
C ASP A 168 10.26 9.82 -7.68
N ILE A 169 9.78 11.01 -7.28
CA ILE A 169 9.99 11.58 -5.95
C ILE A 169 8.70 11.51 -5.14
N ALA A 170 8.76 10.85 -3.97
CA ALA A 170 7.70 10.85 -2.97
C ALA A 170 7.69 12.19 -2.23
N VAL A 171 6.82 13.09 -2.63
CA VAL A 171 6.68 14.40 -1.97
C VAL A 171 5.73 14.26 -0.79
N THR A 172 6.22 14.56 0.42
CA THR A 172 5.45 14.51 1.66
C THR A 172 4.34 15.57 1.72
N ALA A 173 3.34 15.35 2.56
CA ALA A 173 2.16 16.24 2.62
C ALA A 173 2.47 17.64 3.17
N ASN A 174 3.55 17.81 3.92
CA ASN A 174 4.01 19.11 4.45
C ASN A 174 4.79 19.94 3.42
N ARG A 175 5.23 19.33 2.31
CA ARG A 175 6.02 20.01 1.26
C ARG A 175 5.26 20.14 -0.07
N PRO A 176 4.03 20.73 -0.08
CA PRO A 176 3.26 20.89 -1.32
C PRO A 176 3.97 21.79 -2.35
N ASP A 177 4.84 22.71 -1.90
CA ASP A 177 5.70 23.56 -2.75
C ASP A 177 6.61 22.73 -3.67
N CYS A 178 7.02 21.53 -3.23
CA CYS A 178 7.85 20.60 -3.99
C CYS A 178 7.06 19.67 -4.95
N GLN A 179 5.74 19.81 -5.05
CA GLN A 179 4.94 19.12 -6.06
C GLN A 179 5.02 19.78 -7.45
N SER A 180 6.17 20.33 -7.76
CA SER A 180 6.49 21.04 -9.02
C SER A 180 7.96 20.92 -9.36
N ILE A 181 8.27 20.99 -10.66
CA ILE A 181 9.66 20.97 -11.14
C ILE A 181 10.45 22.14 -10.54
N PHE A 182 9.86 23.34 -10.52
CA PHE A 182 10.52 24.53 -9.98
C PHE A 182 10.67 24.47 -8.45
N GLY A 183 9.71 23.86 -7.73
CA GLY A 183 9.83 23.61 -6.30
C GLY A 183 11.00 22.68 -5.99
N MET A 184 11.12 21.57 -6.74
CA MET A 184 12.27 20.68 -6.62
C MET A 184 13.58 21.36 -7.05
N ALA A 185 13.55 22.24 -8.06
CA ALA A 185 14.73 22.98 -8.46
C ALA A 185 15.25 23.93 -7.37
N ARG A 186 14.36 24.52 -6.53
CA ARG A 186 14.76 25.30 -5.35
C ARG A 186 15.56 24.44 -4.36
N GLU A 187 15.10 23.23 -4.08
CA GLU A 187 15.78 22.29 -3.18
C GLU A 187 17.12 21.82 -3.76
N VAL A 188 17.14 21.46 -5.04
CA VAL A 188 18.36 21.08 -5.76
C VAL A 188 19.38 22.24 -5.74
N ALA A 189 18.94 23.46 -5.99
CA ALA A 189 19.81 24.65 -5.92
C ALA A 189 20.40 24.84 -4.51
N ALA A 190 19.58 24.66 -3.47
CA ALA A 190 20.01 24.79 -2.06
C ALA A 190 21.01 23.70 -1.65
N VAL A 191 20.75 22.42 -1.99
CA VAL A 191 21.63 21.30 -1.61
C VAL A 191 22.95 21.33 -2.40
N LEU A 192 22.92 21.73 -3.67
CA LEU A 192 24.11 21.88 -4.52
C LEU A 192 24.84 23.20 -4.28
N LYS A 193 24.30 24.12 -3.50
CA LYS A 193 24.84 25.48 -3.28
C LYS A 193 25.03 26.25 -4.60
N LYS A 194 24.08 26.08 -5.52
CA LYS A 194 24.10 26.71 -6.86
C LYS A 194 23.01 27.79 -6.96
N PRO A 195 23.18 28.79 -7.84
CA PRO A 195 22.15 29.79 -8.10
C PRO A 195 20.94 29.15 -8.81
N LEU A 196 19.75 29.66 -8.51
CA LEU A 196 18.49 29.27 -9.14
C LEU A 196 18.14 30.27 -10.26
N ARG A 197 17.81 29.78 -11.45
CA ARG A 197 17.24 30.54 -12.53
C ARG A 197 15.72 30.55 -12.42
N VAL A 198 15.11 31.75 -12.36
CA VAL A 198 13.65 31.91 -12.24
C VAL A 198 13.02 31.82 -13.63
N PRO A 199 11.84 31.14 -13.79
CA PRO A 199 11.09 31.15 -15.03
C PRO A 199 10.73 32.56 -15.52
N GLU A 200 10.81 32.80 -16.82
CA GLU A 200 10.39 34.04 -17.44
C GLU A 200 8.87 34.21 -17.39
N THR A 201 8.40 35.39 -16.93
CA THR A 201 6.99 35.74 -16.76
C THR A 201 6.59 37.04 -17.48
N SER A 202 7.53 37.69 -18.15
CA SER A 202 7.29 38.97 -18.84
C SER A 202 6.47 38.79 -20.13
N TYR A 203 5.47 39.59 -20.33
CA TYR A 203 4.66 39.67 -21.54
C TYR A 203 4.24 41.11 -21.80
N THR A 204 3.82 41.40 -23.04
CA THR A 204 3.35 42.71 -23.45
C THR A 204 1.84 42.65 -23.66
N PRO A 205 1.04 43.26 -22.77
CA PRO A 205 -0.41 43.18 -22.88
C PRO A 205 -0.97 44.10 -23.97
N VAL A 206 -2.04 43.64 -24.63
CA VAL A 206 -2.80 44.46 -25.57
C VAL A 206 -4.00 45.11 -24.86
N ASN A 207 -4.41 46.33 -25.32
CA ASN A 207 -5.57 46.96 -24.75
C ASN A 207 -6.88 46.24 -25.04
N THR A 208 -7.81 46.21 -24.10
CA THR A 208 -9.12 45.60 -24.28
C THR A 208 -10.20 46.40 -23.53
N GLN A 209 -11.44 46.37 -24.04
CA GLN A 209 -12.64 46.84 -23.36
C GLN A 209 -13.41 45.73 -22.68
N VAL A 210 -13.03 44.47 -22.96
CA VAL A 210 -13.67 43.31 -22.36
C VAL A 210 -13.31 43.18 -20.90
N LYS A 211 -14.32 43.02 -20.07
CA LYS A 211 -14.17 42.81 -18.63
C LYS A 211 -14.93 41.54 -18.25
N ILE A 212 -14.31 40.70 -17.45
CA ILE A 212 -14.90 39.46 -16.91
C ILE A 212 -14.76 39.52 -15.40
N PRO A 213 -15.69 40.17 -14.69
CA PRO A 213 -15.60 40.34 -13.23
C PRO A 213 -15.68 38.98 -12.55
N VAL A 214 -14.87 38.83 -11.51
CA VAL A 214 -14.84 37.65 -10.65
C VAL A 214 -15.36 38.01 -9.27
N SER A 215 -16.32 37.28 -8.76
CA SER A 215 -16.80 37.39 -7.38
C SER A 215 -16.66 36.06 -6.66
N VAL A 216 -16.18 36.11 -5.43
CA VAL A 216 -16.02 34.94 -4.55
C VAL A 216 -17.00 35.10 -3.38
N GLU A 217 -18.04 34.25 -3.36
CA GLU A 217 -19.06 34.25 -2.29
C GLU A 217 -18.55 33.53 -1.03
N GLU A 218 -17.59 32.62 -1.18
CA GLU A 218 -16.99 31.82 -0.09
C GLU A 218 -15.48 32.06 0.04
N PRO A 219 -15.02 33.20 0.55
CA PRO A 219 -13.60 33.52 0.63
C PRO A 219 -12.78 32.55 1.48
N ALA A 220 -13.41 31.88 2.47
CA ALA A 220 -12.75 30.84 3.26
C ALA A 220 -12.44 29.60 2.46
N LEU A 221 -13.22 29.29 1.41
CA LEU A 221 -13.03 28.13 0.54
C LEU A 221 -12.24 28.47 -0.72
N CYS A 222 -12.24 29.74 -1.14
CA CYS A 222 -11.43 30.24 -2.25
C CYS A 222 -10.74 31.55 -1.80
N PRO A 223 -9.61 31.47 -1.09
CA PRO A 223 -8.90 32.67 -0.58
C PRO A 223 -8.39 33.59 -1.66
N ARG A 224 -8.06 33.09 -2.84
CA ARG A 224 -7.63 33.90 -3.99
C ARG A 224 -8.07 33.27 -5.29
N TYR A 225 -8.53 34.10 -6.20
CA TYR A 225 -8.83 33.75 -7.58
C TYR A 225 -8.22 34.79 -8.51
N VAL A 226 -7.34 34.35 -9.41
CA VAL A 226 -6.70 35.18 -10.44
C VAL A 226 -7.24 34.74 -11.79
N GLY A 227 -7.92 35.65 -12.48
CA GLY A 227 -8.42 35.45 -13.83
C GLY A 227 -7.78 36.40 -14.82
N HIS A 228 -7.51 35.95 -16.04
CA HIS A 228 -6.94 36.79 -17.08
C HIS A 228 -7.55 36.54 -18.44
N TYR A 229 -7.92 37.59 -19.14
CA TYR A 229 -8.50 37.52 -20.49
C TYR A 229 -7.42 37.55 -21.56
N VAL A 230 -7.47 36.58 -22.49
CA VAL A 230 -6.63 36.48 -23.68
C VAL A 230 -7.48 36.58 -24.92
N ALA A 231 -7.12 37.48 -25.82
CA ALA A 231 -7.82 37.72 -27.08
C ALA A 231 -7.07 37.06 -28.26
N ASP A 232 -7.75 37.03 -29.42
CA ASP A 232 -7.20 36.57 -30.69
C ASP A 232 -6.51 35.20 -30.60
N VAL A 233 -7.14 34.28 -29.87
CA VAL A 233 -6.60 32.93 -29.69
C VAL A 233 -6.74 32.13 -30.99
N VAL A 234 -5.70 31.39 -31.30
CA VAL A 234 -5.66 30.42 -32.39
C VAL A 234 -5.19 29.10 -31.85
N ILE A 235 -6.12 28.16 -31.74
CA ILE A 235 -5.83 26.84 -31.19
C ILE A 235 -5.00 26.06 -32.21
N GLY A 236 -3.87 25.53 -31.73
CA GLY A 236 -2.93 24.77 -32.53
C GLY A 236 -2.27 23.64 -31.76
N LYS A 237 -1.36 22.95 -32.44
CA LYS A 237 -0.51 21.90 -31.85
C LYS A 237 0.66 22.58 -31.13
N SER A 238 0.95 22.14 -29.94
CA SER A 238 2.09 22.62 -29.17
C SER A 238 3.43 22.29 -29.83
N PRO A 239 4.46 23.13 -29.65
CA PRO A 239 5.78 22.82 -30.17
C PRO A 239 6.38 21.59 -29.52
N GLN A 240 7.26 20.88 -30.22
CA GLN A 240 7.85 19.60 -29.81
C GLN A 240 8.42 19.60 -28.39
N TRP A 241 9.15 20.67 -28.02
CA TRP A 241 9.77 20.76 -26.69
C TRP A 241 8.73 20.76 -25.54
N LEU A 242 7.57 21.38 -25.75
CA LEU A 242 6.48 21.43 -24.76
C LEU A 242 5.81 20.07 -24.64
N ARG A 243 5.45 19.46 -25.77
CA ARG A 243 4.85 18.11 -25.83
C ARG A 243 5.74 17.07 -25.16
N ARG A 244 7.05 17.08 -25.47
CA ARG A 244 8.02 16.17 -24.87
C ARG A 244 8.09 16.31 -23.36
N ARG A 245 8.08 17.52 -22.81
CA ARG A 245 8.09 17.74 -21.36
C ARG A 245 6.85 17.22 -20.67
N LEU A 246 5.68 17.40 -21.29
CA LEU A 246 4.44 16.80 -20.79
C LEU A 246 4.52 15.27 -20.82
N ALA A 247 4.96 14.70 -21.94
CA ALA A 247 5.11 13.25 -22.09
C ALA A 247 6.10 12.63 -21.09
N LEU A 248 7.23 13.27 -20.82
CA LEU A 248 8.20 12.85 -19.80
C LEU A 248 7.57 12.76 -18.39
N CYS A 249 6.55 13.58 -18.12
CA CYS A 249 5.80 13.56 -16.85
C CYS A 249 4.50 12.75 -16.94
N GLY A 250 4.28 11.99 -18.03
CA GLY A 250 3.11 11.11 -18.20
C GLY A 250 1.83 11.82 -18.67
N LEU A 251 1.92 13.06 -19.13
CA LEU A 251 0.78 13.80 -19.69
C LEU A 251 0.81 13.80 -21.23
N ARG A 252 -0.35 13.55 -21.81
CA ARG A 252 -0.54 13.64 -23.26
C ARG A 252 -0.84 15.07 -23.68
N SER A 253 -0.26 15.51 -24.79
CA SER A 253 -0.56 16.81 -25.41
C SER A 253 -1.97 16.81 -26.01
N VAL A 254 -2.68 17.93 -25.86
CA VAL A 254 -4.03 18.12 -26.38
C VAL A 254 -4.08 19.30 -27.37
N SER A 255 -3.75 20.49 -26.92
CA SER A 255 -3.64 21.72 -27.71
C SER A 255 -2.77 22.72 -26.97
N ASP A 256 -2.22 23.70 -27.69
CA ASP A 256 -1.32 24.71 -27.12
C ASP A 256 -1.85 25.42 -25.85
N ILE A 257 -3.09 25.84 -25.83
CA ILE A 257 -3.71 26.48 -24.66
C ILE A 257 -3.85 25.52 -23.47
N VAL A 258 -4.31 24.29 -23.72
CA VAL A 258 -4.46 23.25 -22.66
C VAL A 258 -3.09 22.80 -22.18
N ASP A 259 -2.14 22.63 -23.09
CA ASP A 259 -0.78 22.20 -22.77
C ASP A 259 -0.03 23.27 -21.95
N ILE A 260 -0.28 24.57 -22.19
CA ILE A 260 0.24 25.65 -21.35
C ILE A 260 -0.26 25.49 -19.91
N THR A 261 -1.54 25.21 -19.70
CA THR A 261 -2.07 25.02 -18.34
C THR A 261 -1.48 23.78 -17.65
N ASN A 262 -1.31 22.69 -18.37
CA ASN A 262 -0.66 21.47 -17.89
C ASN A 262 0.83 21.67 -17.62
N PHE A 263 1.52 22.40 -18.49
CA PHE A 263 2.93 22.73 -18.31
C PHE A 263 3.16 23.57 -17.04
N VAL A 264 2.34 24.60 -16.83
CA VAL A 264 2.43 25.44 -15.62
C VAL A 264 2.07 24.64 -14.36
N LEU A 265 1.11 23.72 -14.44
CA LEU A 265 0.80 22.78 -13.37
C LEU A 265 2.04 21.97 -12.95
N LEU A 266 2.77 21.40 -13.92
CA LEU A 266 3.99 20.64 -13.64
C LEU A 266 5.16 21.53 -13.21
N GLU A 267 5.36 22.65 -13.92
CA GLU A 267 6.47 23.57 -13.67
C GLU A 267 6.40 24.23 -12.31
N LEU A 268 5.22 24.77 -11.94
CA LEU A 268 5.03 25.63 -10.75
C LEU A 268 4.14 24.99 -9.66
N GLY A 269 3.48 23.86 -9.93
CA GLY A 269 2.59 23.22 -8.98
C GLY A 269 1.21 23.83 -8.87
N GLN A 270 0.91 24.87 -9.66
CA GLN A 270 -0.36 25.59 -9.67
C GLN A 270 -1.29 25.00 -10.72
N PRO A 271 -2.39 24.31 -10.35
CA PRO A 271 -3.39 23.95 -11.35
C PRO A 271 -4.03 25.21 -11.96
N MET A 272 -4.15 25.19 -13.26
CA MET A 272 -4.80 26.22 -14.03
C MET A 272 -5.95 25.63 -14.85
N HIS A 273 -6.91 26.47 -15.18
CA HIS A 273 -7.97 26.14 -16.12
C HIS A 273 -8.11 27.23 -17.20
N ALA A 274 -8.59 26.84 -18.35
CA ALA A 274 -8.88 27.73 -19.48
C ALA A 274 -10.34 27.57 -19.87
N PHE A 275 -11.11 28.65 -19.77
CA PHE A 275 -12.50 28.69 -20.23
C PHE A 275 -12.58 29.34 -21.62
N ASP A 276 -13.36 28.77 -22.52
CA ASP A 276 -13.81 29.50 -23.71
C ASP A 276 -14.75 30.62 -23.25
N ARG A 277 -14.33 31.85 -23.42
CA ARG A 277 -15.08 33.02 -22.96
C ARG A 277 -16.48 33.11 -23.58
N ASN A 278 -16.66 32.63 -24.82
CA ASN A 278 -17.96 32.70 -25.51
C ASN A 278 -19.01 31.79 -24.87
N PHE A 279 -18.59 30.78 -24.13
CA PHE A 279 -19.49 29.89 -23.38
C PHE A 279 -19.78 30.35 -21.96
N LEU A 280 -19.12 31.43 -21.46
CA LEU A 280 -19.39 32.01 -20.14
C LEU A 280 -20.62 32.93 -20.21
N GLN A 281 -21.78 32.43 -19.77
CA GLN A 281 -23.02 33.18 -19.77
C GLN A 281 -22.96 34.37 -18.79
N GLY A 282 -23.45 35.52 -19.24
CA GLY A 282 -23.39 36.77 -18.44
C GLY A 282 -22.01 37.39 -18.28
N GLY A 283 -20.95 36.83 -18.94
CA GLY A 283 -19.59 37.42 -19.02
C GLY A 283 -18.93 37.64 -17.68
N LYS A 284 -19.16 36.81 -16.69
CA LYS A 284 -18.59 36.90 -15.32
C LYS A 284 -18.29 35.51 -14.76
N ILE A 285 -17.49 35.46 -13.70
CA ILE A 285 -17.24 34.27 -12.88
C ILE A 285 -17.74 34.50 -11.45
N VAL A 286 -18.42 33.49 -10.89
CA VAL A 286 -18.90 33.48 -9.51
C VAL A 286 -18.46 32.19 -8.84
N VAL A 287 -17.59 32.29 -7.84
CA VAL A 287 -17.20 31.14 -7.03
C VAL A 287 -18.15 31.01 -5.85
N ARG A 288 -18.97 29.97 -5.83
CA ARG A 288 -20.02 29.77 -4.82
C ARG A 288 -20.20 28.28 -4.48
N ARG A 289 -20.91 28.02 -3.40
CA ARG A 289 -21.38 26.65 -3.12
C ARG A 289 -22.47 26.23 -4.12
N ALA A 290 -22.48 24.95 -4.44
CA ALA A 290 -23.53 24.36 -5.24
C ALA A 290 -24.88 24.45 -4.51
N LYS A 291 -25.98 24.51 -5.27
CA LYS A 291 -27.32 24.34 -4.73
C LYS A 291 -27.56 22.83 -4.51
N GLN A 292 -28.44 22.50 -3.57
CA GLN A 292 -28.78 21.10 -3.33
C GLN A 292 -29.43 20.48 -4.59
N GLY A 293 -28.85 19.39 -5.11
CA GLY A 293 -29.32 18.73 -6.32
C GLY A 293 -28.88 19.39 -7.63
N GLU A 294 -28.01 20.41 -7.59
CA GLU A 294 -27.44 21.03 -8.80
C GLU A 294 -26.61 20.01 -9.56
N LYS A 295 -26.72 20.00 -10.88
CA LYS A 295 -26.01 19.06 -11.74
C LYS A 295 -24.90 19.74 -12.53
N ILE A 296 -23.82 19.01 -12.75
CA ILE A 296 -22.72 19.39 -13.63
C ILE A 296 -22.24 18.19 -14.43
N ILE A 297 -21.90 18.39 -15.69
CA ILE A 297 -21.21 17.40 -16.53
C ILE A 297 -19.77 17.88 -16.65
N THR A 298 -18.81 17.04 -16.27
CA THR A 298 -17.38 17.35 -16.32
C THR A 298 -16.75 16.99 -17.66
N LEU A 299 -15.51 17.42 -17.89
CA LEU A 299 -14.78 17.19 -19.16
C LEU A 299 -14.61 15.70 -19.52
N ASP A 300 -14.68 14.80 -18.55
CA ASP A 300 -14.69 13.34 -18.75
C ASP A 300 -16.10 12.77 -18.97
N GLU A 301 -17.04 13.63 -19.35
CA GLU A 301 -18.44 13.30 -19.68
C GLU A 301 -19.27 12.67 -18.54
N LYS A 302 -18.80 12.76 -17.30
CA LYS A 302 -19.55 12.27 -16.13
C LYS A 302 -20.51 13.31 -15.59
N GLU A 303 -21.74 12.89 -15.30
CA GLU A 303 -22.75 13.73 -14.63
C GLU A 303 -22.69 13.53 -13.12
N PHE A 304 -22.58 14.64 -12.38
CA PHE A 304 -22.61 14.64 -10.92
C PHE A 304 -23.82 15.42 -10.41
N THR A 305 -24.47 14.87 -9.38
CA THR A 305 -25.48 15.57 -8.57
C THR A 305 -24.82 16.09 -7.30
N LEU A 306 -24.88 17.38 -7.08
CA LEU A 306 -24.12 18.10 -6.08
C LEU A 306 -24.91 18.42 -4.81
N SER A 307 -24.21 18.61 -3.75
CA SER A 307 -24.73 19.11 -2.46
C SER A 307 -24.19 20.50 -2.13
N ARG A 308 -24.68 21.10 -1.07
CA ARG A 308 -24.18 22.41 -0.56
C ARG A 308 -22.75 22.37 -0.06
N GLU A 309 -22.16 21.19 0.13
CA GLU A 309 -20.75 21.03 0.55
C GLU A 309 -19.77 21.24 -0.62
N ASN A 310 -20.26 21.12 -1.87
CA ASN A 310 -19.41 21.22 -3.04
C ASN A 310 -19.23 22.69 -3.46
N LEU A 311 -18.00 23.09 -3.76
CA LEU A 311 -17.67 24.41 -4.30
C LEU A 311 -17.66 24.36 -5.81
N LEU A 312 -18.34 25.32 -6.44
CA LEU A 312 -18.41 25.49 -7.88
C LEU A 312 -17.79 26.79 -8.34
N ILE A 313 -17.19 26.75 -9.51
CA ILE A 313 -16.97 27.91 -10.36
C ILE A 313 -18.15 28.00 -11.30
N CYS A 314 -18.82 29.13 -11.27
CA CYS A 314 -20.03 29.39 -12.06
C CYS A 314 -19.81 30.59 -12.99
N ASP A 315 -20.54 30.61 -14.08
CA ASP A 315 -20.76 31.81 -14.89
C ASP A 315 -21.96 32.62 -14.33
N GLY A 316 -22.60 33.41 -15.15
CA GLY A 316 -23.80 34.18 -14.75
C GLY A 316 -25.05 33.34 -14.46
N GLU A 317 -25.10 32.07 -14.90
CA GLU A 317 -26.31 31.26 -14.88
C GLU A 317 -26.10 29.88 -14.24
N ARG A 318 -24.94 29.20 -14.52
CA ARG A 318 -24.74 27.79 -14.18
C ARG A 318 -23.31 27.51 -13.73
N GLY A 319 -23.08 26.30 -13.19
CA GLY A 319 -21.75 25.77 -12.89
C GLY A 319 -20.96 25.48 -14.15
N VAL A 320 -19.70 25.93 -14.22
CA VAL A 320 -18.77 25.70 -15.33
C VAL A 320 -17.54 24.88 -14.93
N ALA A 321 -17.30 24.69 -13.61
CA ALA A 321 -16.29 23.76 -13.12
C ALA A 321 -16.57 23.34 -11.68
N LEU A 322 -16.13 22.12 -11.31
CA LEU A 322 -15.94 21.70 -9.93
C LEU A 322 -14.64 22.31 -9.41
N ALA A 323 -14.71 23.24 -8.46
CA ALA A 323 -13.58 24.03 -7.99
C ALA A 323 -12.42 23.16 -7.52
N GLY A 324 -11.26 23.29 -8.18
CA GLY A 324 -10.03 22.55 -7.88
C GLY A 324 -10.05 21.04 -8.24
N ILE A 325 -11.07 20.56 -8.96
CA ILE A 325 -11.19 19.16 -9.31
C ILE A 325 -11.21 18.95 -10.83
N MET A 326 -12.26 19.46 -11.52
CA MET A 326 -12.42 19.24 -12.93
C MET A 326 -13.26 20.33 -13.62
N GLY A 327 -12.84 20.76 -14.80
CA GLY A 327 -13.63 21.66 -15.64
C GLY A 327 -14.95 21.06 -16.10
N GLY A 328 -15.91 21.92 -16.41
CA GLY A 328 -17.18 21.52 -16.99
C GLY A 328 -17.10 21.40 -18.52
N LEU A 329 -17.77 20.41 -19.09
CA LEU A 329 -17.85 20.20 -20.54
C LEU A 329 -18.46 21.43 -21.27
N ASN A 330 -19.28 22.20 -20.58
CA ASN A 330 -20.01 23.34 -21.13
C ASN A 330 -19.17 24.60 -21.34
N SER A 331 -17.89 24.60 -20.98
CA SER A 331 -16.95 25.72 -21.16
C SER A 331 -15.59 25.29 -21.72
N GLU A 332 -15.54 24.11 -22.34
CA GLU A 332 -14.35 23.51 -22.90
C GLU A 332 -13.73 24.33 -24.05
N ILE A 333 -12.41 24.31 -24.13
CA ILE A 333 -11.64 24.86 -25.25
C ILE A 333 -11.79 23.95 -26.47
N LYS A 334 -12.18 24.53 -27.61
CA LYS A 334 -12.38 23.85 -28.88
C LYS A 334 -11.51 24.47 -29.99
N ALA A 335 -11.41 23.82 -31.13
CA ALA A 335 -10.63 24.32 -32.27
C ALA A 335 -11.09 25.72 -32.75
N GLU A 336 -12.38 26.02 -32.55
CA GLU A 336 -13.00 27.29 -32.92
C GLU A 336 -12.84 28.40 -31.87
N THR A 337 -12.31 28.08 -30.69
CA THR A 337 -12.13 29.05 -29.58
C THR A 337 -11.21 30.19 -30.05
N ARG A 338 -11.66 31.44 -29.79
CA ARG A 338 -10.93 32.67 -30.16
C ARG A 338 -10.66 33.59 -28.97
N GLU A 339 -11.31 33.38 -27.86
CA GLU A 339 -11.21 34.15 -26.64
C GLU A 339 -11.14 33.20 -25.46
N VAL A 340 -10.14 33.39 -24.62
CA VAL A 340 -9.90 32.52 -23.46
C VAL A 340 -9.86 33.32 -22.17
N PHE A 341 -10.46 32.81 -21.13
CA PHE A 341 -10.29 33.30 -19.77
C PHE A 341 -9.52 32.26 -18.96
N PHE A 342 -8.25 32.54 -18.63
CA PHE A 342 -7.45 31.72 -17.77
C PHE A 342 -7.83 31.88 -16.29
N GLU A 343 -7.75 30.81 -15.55
CA GLU A 343 -7.93 30.73 -14.10
C GLU A 343 -6.67 30.20 -13.44
N ALA A 344 -6.26 30.83 -12.34
CA ALA A 344 -5.34 30.30 -11.35
C ALA A 344 -5.88 30.67 -9.96
N ALA A 345 -6.23 29.68 -9.15
CA ALA A 345 -6.89 29.93 -7.88
C ALA A 345 -6.29 29.10 -6.74
N LYS A 346 -6.50 29.57 -5.51
CA LYS A 346 -6.28 28.77 -4.29
C LYS A 346 -7.63 28.33 -3.77
N PHE A 347 -7.80 27.01 -3.59
CA PHE A 347 -8.98 26.42 -2.94
C PHE A 347 -8.59 25.77 -1.61
N ALA A 348 -9.52 25.76 -0.66
CA ALA A 348 -9.30 25.15 0.65
C ALA A 348 -9.12 23.63 0.52
N ARG A 349 -8.03 23.10 1.11
CA ARG A 349 -7.62 21.70 1.08
C ARG A 349 -8.75 20.73 1.44
N ASP A 350 -9.42 21.01 2.56
CA ASP A 350 -10.49 20.16 3.08
C ASP A 350 -11.72 20.13 2.19
N SER A 351 -12.06 21.26 1.54
CA SER A 351 -13.18 21.36 0.61
C SER A 351 -12.94 20.47 -0.63
N VAL A 352 -11.77 20.61 -1.25
CA VAL A 352 -11.41 19.81 -2.43
C VAL A 352 -11.33 18.33 -2.07
N ARG A 353 -10.68 17.98 -0.95
CA ARG A 353 -10.57 16.58 -0.49
C ARG A 353 -11.92 15.93 -0.22
N LYS A 354 -12.83 16.62 0.48
CA LYS A 354 -14.17 16.11 0.78
C LYS A 354 -14.98 15.92 -0.49
N THR A 355 -14.94 16.91 -1.39
CA THR A 355 -15.68 16.86 -2.68
C THR A 355 -15.14 15.75 -3.58
N SER A 356 -13.80 15.66 -3.76
CA SER A 356 -13.14 14.64 -4.56
C SER A 356 -13.51 13.21 -4.08
N ARG A 357 -13.48 12.99 -2.77
CA ARG A 357 -13.86 11.69 -2.17
C ARG A 357 -15.34 11.39 -2.30
N ALA A 358 -16.20 12.35 -2.02
CA ALA A 358 -17.65 12.16 -2.05
C ALA A 358 -18.15 11.83 -3.46
N LEU A 359 -17.56 12.45 -4.48
CA LEU A 359 -17.90 12.23 -5.88
C LEU A 359 -17.09 11.11 -6.54
N GLY A 360 -16.07 10.57 -5.87
CA GLY A 360 -15.16 9.58 -6.47
C GLY A 360 -14.33 10.13 -7.63
N GLN A 361 -14.16 11.47 -7.72
CA GLN A 361 -13.51 12.15 -8.83
C GLN A 361 -12.13 12.68 -8.39
N ARG A 362 -11.06 12.08 -8.92
CA ARG A 362 -9.68 12.51 -8.69
C ARG A 362 -9.05 13.02 -9.98
N SER A 363 -8.20 14.02 -9.84
CA SER A 363 -7.40 14.59 -10.93
C SER A 363 -6.05 15.06 -10.40
N ASP A 364 -5.11 15.40 -11.30
CA ASP A 364 -3.83 16.03 -10.93
C ASP A 364 -4.02 17.37 -10.20
N SER A 365 -5.06 18.10 -10.54
CA SER A 365 -5.46 19.32 -9.84
C SER A 365 -5.90 19.03 -8.41
N SER A 366 -6.84 18.09 -8.22
CA SER A 366 -7.35 17.74 -6.89
C SER A 366 -6.25 17.22 -5.98
N ALA A 367 -5.33 16.42 -6.50
CA ALA A 367 -4.19 15.87 -5.77
C ALA A 367 -3.26 16.97 -5.21
N ARG A 368 -3.09 18.09 -5.94
CA ARG A 368 -2.30 19.23 -5.49
C ARG A 368 -3.07 20.10 -4.49
N PHE A 369 -4.33 20.43 -4.78
CA PHE A 369 -5.17 21.20 -3.86
C PHE A 369 -5.38 20.49 -2.53
N GLU A 370 -5.57 19.17 -2.52
CA GLU A 370 -5.71 18.37 -1.29
C GLU A 370 -4.47 18.46 -0.37
N LYS A 371 -3.28 18.60 -0.94
CA LYS A 371 -2.03 18.79 -0.18
C LYS A 371 -1.78 20.25 0.20
N GLY A 372 -2.32 21.17 -0.56
CA GLY A 372 -2.21 22.62 -0.36
C GLY A 372 -1.45 23.31 -1.48
N ILE A 373 -1.91 24.50 -1.82
CA ILE A 373 -1.26 25.42 -2.75
C ILE A 373 -1.27 26.78 -2.09
N ASP A 374 -0.18 27.52 -2.18
CA ASP A 374 -0.10 28.87 -1.63
C ASP A 374 -0.84 29.90 -2.52
N ALA A 375 -1.17 31.04 -1.95
CA ALA A 375 -1.89 32.09 -2.67
C ALA A 375 -0.96 32.96 -3.55
N TYR A 376 0.33 33.01 -3.26
CA TYR A 376 1.32 33.79 -4.02
C TYR A 376 1.52 33.18 -5.42
N THR A 377 1.66 31.84 -5.52
CA THR A 377 1.93 31.16 -6.78
C THR A 377 0.81 31.35 -7.82
N CYS A 378 -0.45 31.62 -7.40
CA CYS A 378 -1.54 31.91 -8.35
C CYS A 378 -1.21 33.05 -9.33
N ALA A 379 -0.67 34.18 -8.84
CA ALA A 379 -0.31 35.31 -9.69
C ALA A 379 0.92 35.02 -10.55
N PHE A 380 1.93 34.38 -9.97
CA PHE A 380 3.16 34.00 -10.67
C PHE A 380 2.89 32.98 -11.80
N ALA A 381 2.05 31.98 -11.56
CA ALA A 381 1.63 31.00 -12.55
C ALA A 381 0.81 31.63 -13.68
N MET A 382 -0.08 32.58 -13.37
CA MET A 382 -0.83 33.32 -14.38
C MET A 382 0.13 34.08 -15.29
N ASP A 383 1.10 34.81 -14.74
CA ASP A 383 2.07 35.58 -15.55
C ASP A 383 2.93 34.64 -16.40
N ARG A 384 3.28 33.44 -15.89
CA ARG A 384 3.98 32.42 -16.66
C ARG A 384 3.15 31.88 -17.83
N ALA A 385 1.88 31.60 -17.62
CA ALA A 385 0.97 31.14 -18.67
C ALA A 385 0.80 32.18 -19.78
N LEU A 386 0.69 33.46 -19.41
CA LEU A 386 0.59 34.58 -20.37
C LEU A 386 1.87 34.79 -21.15
N HIS A 387 3.04 34.68 -20.49
CA HIS A 387 4.32 34.67 -21.16
C HIS A 387 4.40 33.56 -22.23
N LEU A 388 4.02 32.34 -21.86
CA LEU A 388 4.02 31.20 -22.77
C LEU A 388 3.04 31.39 -23.93
N THR A 389 1.83 31.88 -23.66
CA THR A 389 0.83 32.18 -24.69
C THR A 389 1.37 33.16 -25.74
N GLN A 390 2.04 34.22 -25.29
CA GLN A 390 2.67 35.19 -26.19
C GLN A 390 3.88 34.60 -26.94
N LYS A 391 4.73 33.87 -26.25
CA LYS A 391 5.94 33.23 -26.80
C LYS A 391 5.59 32.20 -27.86
N LEU A 392 4.52 31.44 -27.69
CA LEU A 392 4.04 30.46 -28.67
C LEU A 392 3.19 31.09 -29.79
N GLY A 393 2.77 32.35 -29.62
CA GLY A 393 1.96 33.08 -30.60
C GLY A 393 0.52 32.55 -30.70
N CYS A 394 0.05 31.78 -29.72
CA CYS A 394 -1.28 31.18 -29.72
C CYS A 394 -2.40 32.09 -29.20
N GLY A 395 -2.08 33.30 -28.76
CA GLY A 395 -3.03 34.28 -28.28
C GLY A 395 -2.38 35.58 -27.85
N LYS A 396 -3.18 36.62 -27.62
CA LYS A 396 -2.71 37.94 -27.17
C LYS A 396 -3.17 38.18 -25.74
N PRO A 397 -2.27 38.15 -24.72
CA PRO A 397 -2.57 38.58 -23.38
C PRO A 397 -3.10 40.02 -23.37
N THR A 398 -4.18 40.29 -22.66
CA THR A 398 -4.76 41.64 -22.59
C THR A 398 -4.32 42.38 -21.32
N CYS A 399 -4.68 43.65 -21.19
CA CYS A 399 -4.48 44.41 -19.96
C CYS A 399 -5.53 44.10 -18.88
N TYR A 400 -6.53 43.23 -19.16
CA TYR A 400 -7.57 42.89 -18.19
C TYR A 400 -7.20 41.70 -17.32
N ARG A 401 -7.07 41.94 -16.05
CA ARG A 401 -6.85 40.94 -15.00
C ARG A 401 -7.85 41.14 -13.87
N ALA A 402 -8.47 40.06 -13.42
CA ALA A 402 -9.23 39.99 -12.18
C ALA A 402 -8.39 39.32 -11.12
N ASP A 403 -8.16 39.95 -9.99
CA ASP A 403 -7.47 39.36 -8.84
C ASP A 403 -8.28 39.71 -7.58
N THR A 404 -8.72 38.65 -6.87
CA THR A 404 -9.65 38.84 -5.73
C THR A 404 -8.94 39.12 -4.42
N ALA A 405 -7.62 38.99 -4.33
CA ALA A 405 -6.84 39.24 -3.14
C ALA A 405 -5.41 39.71 -3.50
N ALA A 406 -4.77 40.44 -2.63
CA ALA A 406 -3.34 40.75 -2.72
C ALA A 406 -2.49 39.56 -2.27
N ASP A 407 -1.17 39.65 -2.51
CA ASP A 407 -0.24 38.66 -1.95
C ASP A 407 -0.34 38.62 -0.42
N PRO A 408 -0.26 37.42 0.19
CA PRO A 408 -0.28 37.32 1.65
C PRO A 408 0.95 38.01 2.26
N ALA A 409 0.80 38.53 3.48
CA ALA A 409 1.94 39.04 4.22
C ALA A 409 2.86 37.85 4.63
N PRO A 410 4.18 37.98 4.47
CA PRO A 410 5.11 36.95 4.86
C PRO A 410 5.12 36.77 6.39
N LYS A 411 5.17 35.52 6.84
CA LYS A 411 5.36 35.21 8.27
C LYS A 411 6.76 35.61 8.72
N THR A 412 6.88 36.05 9.97
CA THR A 412 8.18 36.37 10.58
C THR A 412 8.33 35.59 11.88
N ILE A 413 9.37 34.82 12.00
CA ILE A 413 9.70 33.99 13.16
C ILE A 413 10.91 34.61 13.87
N ARG A 414 10.80 34.82 15.18
CA ARG A 414 11.92 35.27 16.04
C ARG A 414 12.37 34.11 16.93
N THR A 415 13.65 33.86 16.92
CA THR A 415 14.27 32.76 17.70
C THR A 415 15.72 33.13 18.04
N THR A 416 16.46 32.20 18.65
CA THR A 416 17.88 32.28 18.85
C THR A 416 18.60 31.03 18.33
N PHE A 417 19.88 31.14 18.05
CA PHE A 417 20.69 30.01 17.62
C PHE A 417 20.75 28.89 18.67
N GLU A 418 20.79 29.28 19.96
CA GLU A 418 20.79 28.33 21.09
C GLU A 418 19.52 27.49 21.11
N LYS A 419 18.34 28.04 20.79
CA LYS A 419 17.09 27.30 20.74
C LYS A 419 17.08 26.28 19.60
N ILE A 420 17.61 26.68 18.43
CA ILE A 420 17.74 25.76 17.27
C ILE A 420 18.70 24.63 17.65
N ASN A 421 19.89 24.97 18.14
CA ASN A 421 20.93 23.98 18.51
C ASN A 421 20.48 23.05 19.65
N ALA A 422 19.76 23.60 20.64
CA ALA A 422 19.21 22.78 21.74
C ALA A 422 18.17 21.76 21.25
N LEU A 423 17.34 22.12 20.26
CA LEU A 423 16.39 21.19 19.66
C LEU A 423 17.12 20.11 18.83
N LEU A 424 18.15 20.48 18.07
CA LEU A 424 18.93 19.57 17.24
C LEU A 424 19.84 18.65 18.06
N GLY A 425 20.24 19.07 19.28
CA GLY A 425 21.19 18.35 20.11
C GLY A 425 22.63 18.39 19.60
N ILE A 426 22.93 19.31 18.67
CA ILE A 426 24.25 19.57 18.10
C ILE A 426 24.48 21.08 17.99
N GLU A 427 25.73 21.50 17.85
CA GLU A 427 26.07 22.91 17.61
C GLU A 427 26.34 23.15 16.12
N VAL A 428 25.39 23.82 15.44
CA VAL A 428 25.57 24.33 14.09
C VAL A 428 26.07 25.77 14.18
N PRO A 429 27.16 26.14 13.50
CA PRO A 429 27.67 27.52 13.50
C PRO A 429 26.60 28.51 13.03
N GLN A 430 26.52 29.70 13.67
CA GLN A 430 25.53 30.72 13.34
C GLN A 430 25.56 31.13 11.87
N GLU A 431 26.76 31.24 11.32
CA GLU A 431 26.98 31.61 9.92
C GLU A 431 26.41 30.53 8.97
N GLU A 432 26.54 29.24 9.33
CA GLU A 432 26.00 28.15 8.52
C GLU A 432 24.45 28.10 8.62
N VAL A 433 23.88 28.31 9.82
CA VAL A 433 22.42 28.44 9.98
C VAL A 433 21.87 29.54 9.06
N VAL A 434 22.48 30.73 9.08
CA VAL A 434 22.09 31.88 8.22
C VAL A 434 22.28 31.52 6.73
N ALA A 435 23.39 30.90 6.38
CA ALA A 435 23.67 30.52 4.98
C ALA A 435 22.67 29.47 4.47
N ILE A 436 22.32 28.46 5.27
CA ILE A 436 21.32 27.44 4.93
C ILE A 436 19.95 28.08 4.70
N LEU A 437 19.46 28.88 5.66
CA LEU A 437 18.15 29.51 5.54
C LEU A 437 18.08 30.43 4.31
N ASN A 438 19.13 31.22 4.06
CA ASN A 438 19.17 32.10 2.88
C ASN A 438 19.20 31.30 1.54
N ARG A 439 19.89 30.15 1.50
CA ARG A 439 19.85 29.24 0.32
C ARG A 439 18.46 28.66 0.05
N LEU A 440 17.67 28.48 1.11
CA LEU A 440 16.28 28.05 1.05
C LEU A 440 15.29 29.22 0.86
N PHE A 441 15.82 30.41 0.51
CA PHE A 441 15.06 31.64 0.22
C PHE A 441 14.36 32.26 1.44
N PHE A 442 14.71 31.89 2.65
CA PHE A 442 14.33 32.70 3.83
C PHE A 442 15.15 33.97 3.86
N THR A 443 14.56 35.07 4.33
CA THR A 443 15.32 36.29 4.60
C THR A 443 15.65 36.38 6.08
N THR A 444 16.94 36.47 6.41
CA THR A 444 17.41 36.45 7.78
C THR A 444 17.98 37.78 8.23
N ALA A 445 17.75 38.15 9.50
CA ALA A 445 18.37 39.29 10.15
C ALA A 445 18.83 38.89 11.55
N VAL A 446 20.10 39.18 11.88
CA VAL A 446 20.71 38.86 13.17
C VAL A 446 20.97 40.15 13.95
N LYS A 447 20.49 40.23 15.21
CA LYS A 447 20.72 41.39 16.08
C LYS A 447 20.89 40.91 17.53
N GLY A 448 22.08 41.10 18.09
CA GLY A 448 22.33 40.81 19.51
C GLY A 448 22.12 39.33 19.91
N GLY A 449 22.40 38.41 18.99
CA GLY A 449 22.19 36.95 19.22
C GLY A 449 20.77 36.44 18.89
N GLU A 450 19.83 37.33 18.64
CA GLU A 450 18.48 37.02 18.17
C GLU A 450 18.47 36.88 16.64
N LEU A 451 17.83 35.83 16.14
CA LEU A 451 17.63 35.55 14.74
C LEU A 451 16.17 35.85 14.37
N THR A 452 15.96 36.74 13.44
CA THR A 452 14.66 37.04 12.85
C THR A 452 14.64 36.46 11.43
N VAL A 453 13.67 35.60 11.14
CA VAL A 453 13.52 34.90 9.86
C VAL A 453 12.20 35.25 9.20
N THR A 454 12.24 35.77 7.99
CA THR A 454 11.06 36.00 7.16
C THR A 454 10.88 34.80 6.24
N VAL A 455 9.72 34.14 6.34
CA VAL A 455 9.38 32.88 5.63
C VAL A 455 8.95 33.20 4.20
N PRO A 456 9.43 32.47 3.19
CA PRO A 456 8.95 32.59 1.82
C PRO A 456 7.44 32.31 1.69
N LEU A 457 6.74 33.00 0.81
CA LEU A 457 5.28 32.93 0.69
C LEU A 457 4.75 31.55 0.26
N TRP A 458 5.57 30.72 -0.37
CA TRP A 458 5.22 29.35 -0.78
C TRP A 458 5.47 28.28 0.29
N ARG A 459 6.09 28.63 1.43
CA ARG A 459 6.35 27.74 2.56
C ARG A 459 5.26 27.93 3.63
N GLU A 460 4.07 27.37 3.38
CA GLU A 460 2.95 27.42 4.32
C GLU A 460 3.13 26.49 5.53
N ASP A 461 4.06 25.54 5.43
CA ASP A 461 4.41 24.55 6.45
C ASP A 461 5.26 25.10 7.61
N ILE A 462 5.89 26.25 7.46
CA ILE A 462 6.77 26.85 8.46
C ILE A 462 5.97 27.71 9.42
N ASP A 463 5.82 27.26 10.66
CA ASP A 463 5.03 27.95 11.70
C ASP A 463 5.86 28.44 12.89
N GLY A 464 7.02 27.81 13.15
CA GLY A 464 7.84 28.16 14.31
C GLY A 464 9.33 27.82 14.17
N TYR A 465 10.06 28.01 15.25
CA TYR A 465 11.50 27.70 15.27
C TYR A 465 11.83 26.20 15.12
N PRO A 466 10.96 25.26 15.52
CA PRO A 466 11.22 23.85 15.22
C PRO A 466 11.31 23.53 13.72
N ASP A 467 10.45 24.18 12.92
CA ASP A 467 10.48 24.00 11.47
C ASP A 467 11.76 24.61 10.86
N LEU A 468 12.24 25.74 11.43
CA LEU A 468 13.54 26.30 11.03
C LEU A 468 14.70 25.37 11.42
N ALA A 469 14.60 24.68 12.55
CA ALA A 469 15.61 23.70 12.97
C ALA A 469 15.63 22.49 12.04
N GLU A 470 14.44 22.02 11.58
CA GLU A 470 14.33 20.99 10.56
C GLU A 470 15.00 21.42 9.25
N GLU A 471 14.71 22.62 8.77
CA GLU A 471 15.35 23.14 7.56
C GLU A 471 16.89 23.23 7.68
N VAL A 472 17.38 23.58 8.86
CA VAL A 472 18.82 23.64 9.13
C VAL A 472 19.42 22.24 9.09
N ILE A 473 18.88 21.25 9.84
CA ILE A 473 19.50 19.94 9.96
C ILE A 473 19.46 19.14 8.65
N ARG A 474 18.35 19.20 7.89
CA ARG A 474 18.23 18.50 6.62
C ARG A 474 19.22 18.97 5.56
N MET A 475 19.66 20.23 5.62
CA MET A 475 20.68 20.80 4.73
C MET A 475 22.10 20.74 5.31
N TYR A 476 22.24 20.72 6.64
CA TYR A 476 23.52 20.57 7.32
C TYR A 476 24.01 19.11 7.25
N GLY A 477 23.10 18.15 7.42
CA GLY A 477 23.30 16.70 7.33
C GLY A 477 22.99 16.00 8.66
N TYR A 478 22.15 14.98 8.58
CA TYR A 478 21.77 14.15 9.73
C TYR A 478 22.94 13.32 10.28
N GLU A 479 23.98 13.08 9.49
CA GLU A 479 25.22 12.38 9.88
C GLU A 479 26.00 13.10 10.99
N HIS A 480 25.74 14.39 11.20
CA HIS A 480 26.34 15.15 12.28
C HIS A 480 25.69 14.84 13.65
N ILE A 481 24.49 14.24 13.66
CA ILE A 481 23.81 13.82 14.89
C ILE A 481 24.44 12.52 15.40
N LYS A 482 25.17 12.60 16.51
CA LYS A 482 25.78 11.42 17.15
C LYS A 482 24.79 10.74 18.09
N PRO A 483 24.60 9.42 18.01
CA PRO A 483 23.80 8.69 18.97
C PRO A 483 24.34 8.88 20.39
N THR A 484 23.45 9.19 21.33
CA THR A 484 23.81 9.34 22.75
C THR A 484 22.90 8.47 23.60
N PHE A 485 23.42 8.03 24.76
CA PHE A 485 22.56 7.38 25.75
C PHE A 485 21.71 8.41 26.46
N LEU A 486 20.51 8.02 26.86
CA LEU A 486 19.64 8.84 27.70
C LEU A 486 20.35 9.14 29.02
N GLN A 487 20.54 10.42 29.32
CA GLN A 487 21.06 10.88 30.60
C GLN A 487 19.90 11.07 31.59
N ASN A 488 20.12 10.67 32.84
CA ASN A 488 19.14 10.79 33.93
C ASN A 488 17.80 10.05 33.67
N ALA A 489 17.81 9.06 32.80
CA ALA A 489 16.63 8.22 32.61
C ALA A 489 16.55 7.21 33.76
N THR A 490 15.41 7.13 34.41
CA THR A 490 15.09 6.00 35.31
C THR A 490 15.06 4.71 34.49
N VAL A 491 15.84 3.71 34.92
CA VAL A 491 15.75 2.38 34.31
C VAL A 491 14.39 1.81 34.66
N THR A 492 13.51 1.74 33.69
CA THR A 492 12.24 1.03 33.82
C THR A 492 12.48 -0.46 33.57
N HIS A 493 12.05 -1.30 34.51
CA HIS A 493 12.05 -2.74 34.27
C HIS A 493 11.06 -3.06 33.14
N GLY A 494 11.60 -3.23 31.95
CA GLY A 494 10.84 -3.73 30.81
C GLY A 494 10.57 -5.23 30.96
N GLY A 495 9.69 -5.76 30.11
CA GLY A 495 9.43 -7.19 30.03
C GLY A 495 8.04 -7.49 29.53
N LEU A 496 7.77 -8.77 29.30
CA LEU A 496 6.46 -9.24 28.87
C LEU A 496 5.46 -9.14 30.03
N THR A 497 4.25 -8.71 29.71
CA THR A 497 3.11 -8.80 30.63
C THR A 497 2.79 -10.27 30.95
N THR A 498 1.99 -10.52 31.99
CA THR A 498 1.55 -11.88 32.33
C THR A 498 0.83 -12.54 31.17
N ALA A 499 -0.08 -11.82 30.50
CA ALA A 499 -0.78 -12.32 29.33
C ALA A 499 0.17 -12.71 28.19
N GLN A 500 1.14 -11.84 27.85
CA GLN A 500 2.14 -12.15 26.82
C GLN A 500 3.02 -13.37 27.17
N LYS A 501 3.39 -13.53 28.45
CA LYS A 501 4.11 -14.72 28.92
C LYS A 501 3.28 -15.98 28.78
N GLN A 502 1.97 -15.91 29.08
CA GLN A 502 1.04 -17.03 28.95
C GLN A 502 0.81 -17.41 27.50
N GLU A 503 0.62 -16.43 26.61
CA GLU A 503 0.52 -16.66 25.17
C GLU A 503 1.78 -17.31 24.61
N SER A 504 2.96 -16.80 24.99
CA SER A 504 4.24 -17.38 24.56
C SER A 504 4.40 -18.81 25.08
N LYS A 505 4.00 -19.09 26.32
CA LYS A 505 3.99 -20.44 26.91
C LYS A 505 3.06 -21.36 26.13
N CYS A 506 1.82 -20.92 25.82
CA CYS A 506 0.85 -21.68 25.01
C CYS A 506 1.45 -22.07 23.66
N LYS A 507 2.00 -21.08 22.93
CA LYS A 507 2.63 -21.32 21.61
C LYS A 507 3.83 -22.28 21.68
N ASN A 508 4.65 -22.17 22.73
CA ASN A 508 5.81 -23.05 22.90
C ASN A 508 5.40 -24.50 23.14
N ILE A 509 4.41 -24.76 24.01
CA ILE A 509 3.90 -26.09 24.27
C ILE A 509 3.38 -26.72 22.99
N LEU A 510 2.58 -26.00 22.19
CA LEU A 510 2.05 -26.57 20.96
C LEU A 510 3.16 -26.85 19.93
N LYS A 511 4.20 -26.02 19.89
CA LYS A 511 5.39 -26.32 19.07
C LYS A 511 6.13 -27.59 19.55
N GLU A 512 6.22 -27.79 20.87
CA GLU A 512 6.80 -29.01 21.45
C GLU A 512 5.97 -30.26 21.12
N GLU A 513 4.64 -30.11 20.96
CA GLU A 513 3.72 -31.17 20.49
C GLU A 513 3.76 -31.35 18.96
N GLY A 514 4.65 -30.61 18.25
CA GLY A 514 4.88 -30.76 16.81
C GLY A 514 3.93 -29.94 15.92
N TYR A 515 3.23 -28.94 16.48
CA TYR A 515 2.37 -28.05 15.71
C TYR A 515 3.14 -26.86 15.13
N PHE A 516 2.79 -26.44 13.93
CA PHE A 516 3.25 -25.19 13.33
C PHE A 516 2.21 -24.09 13.56
N GLU A 517 2.68 -22.87 13.85
CA GLU A 517 1.80 -21.71 14.01
C GLU A 517 1.30 -21.22 12.65
N ALA A 518 -0.01 -21.06 12.51
CA ALA A 518 -0.66 -20.43 11.38
C ALA A 518 -1.08 -19.00 11.72
N LEU A 519 -1.04 -18.12 10.72
CA LEU A 519 -1.52 -16.75 10.81
C LEU A 519 -2.51 -16.50 9.67
N ASN A 520 -3.75 -16.24 10.00
CA ASN A 520 -4.83 -16.00 9.06
C ASN A 520 -5.34 -14.55 9.15
N TYR A 521 -6.02 -14.10 8.10
CA TYR A 521 -6.77 -12.86 8.15
C TYR A 521 -7.87 -12.90 9.21
N SER A 522 -8.21 -11.74 9.78
CA SER A 522 -9.30 -11.60 10.74
C SER A 522 -10.69 -11.63 10.10
N PHE A 523 -10.77 -11.96 8.83
CA PHE A 523 -12.00 -12.00 8.03
C PHE A 523 -11.99 -13.16 7.06
N TYR A 524 -13.19 -13.62 6.68
CA TYR A 524 -13.40 -14.73 5.76
C TYR A 524 -14.70 -14.57 4.97
N SER A 525 -15.07 -15.57 4.19
CA SER A 525 -16.27 -15.59 3.37
C SER A 525 -17.53 -15.86 4.18
N PRO A 526 -18.66 -15.18 3.92
CA PRO A 526 -19.96 -15.63 4.46
C PRO A 526 -20.34 -17.05 4.04
N LYS A 527 -19.81 -17.57 2.92
CA LYS A 527 -20.01 -18.95 2.44
C LYS A 527 -19.39 -19.98 3.36
N ASP A 528 -18.38 -19.60 4.16
CA ASP A 528 -17.75 -20.49 5.12
C ASP A 528 -18.74 -20.94 6.21
N PHE A 529 -19.75 -20.14 6.54
CA PHE A 529 -20.81 -20.55 7.45
C PHE A 529 -21.66 -21.69 6.86
N ASP A 530 -21.90 -21.68 5.54
CA ASP A 530 -22.65 -22.74 4.86
C ASP A 530 -21.80 -24.00 4.73
N LEU A 531 -20.53 -23.85 4.36
CA LEU A 531 -19.55 -24.93 4.36
C LEU A 531 -19.46 -25.62 5.72
N MET A 532 -19.44 -24.85 6.82
CA MET A 532 -19.44 -25.37 8.19
C MET A 532 -20.82 -25.86 8.64
N ARG A 533 -21.83 -25.93 7.76
CA ARG A 533 -23.19 -26.45 7.98
C ARG A 533 -23.93 -25.74 9.12
N LEU A 534 -23.59 -24.50 9.39
CA LEU A 534 -24.26 -23.73 10.45
C LEU A 534 -25.70 -23.41 10.05
N SER A 535 -26.64 -23.57 10.98
CA SER A 535 -28.02 -23.18 10.76
C SER A 535 -28.15 -21.67 10.52
N ALA A 536 -29.23 -21.25 9.87
CA ALA A 536 -29.46 -19.82 9.61
C ALA A 536 -29.55 -18.97 10.91
N SER A 537 -29.88 -19.59 12.02
CA SER A 537 -29.97 -18.94 13.34
C SER A 537 -28.73 -19.12 14.22
N ALA A 538 -27.67 -19.72 13.69
CA ALA A 538 -26.44 -19.93 14.46
C ALA A 538 -25.82 -18.58 14.87
N PRO A 539 -25.42 -18.45 16.15
CA PRO A 539 -24.85 -17.18 16.65
C PRO A 539 -23.56 -16.77 15.92
N GLU A 540 -22.83 -17.72 15.38
CA GLU A 540 -21.60 -17.49 14.60
C GLU A 540 -21.88 -16.72 13.29
N ARG A 541 -23.12 -16.77 12.77
CA ARG A 541 -23.52 -16.00 11.59
C ARG A 541 -23.75 -14.51 11.88
N ASN A 542 -23.80 -14.12 13.15
CA ASN A 542 -23.90 -12.71 13.54
C ASN A 542 -22.55 -11.99 13.39
N ALA A 543 -22.01 -11.98 12.18
CA ALA A 543 -20.70 -11.47 11.86
C ALA A 543 -20.73 -10.02 11.35
N VAL A 544 -19.77 -9.24 11.76
CA VAL A 544 -19.61 -7.83 11.31
C VAL A 544 -19.21 -7.81 9.84
N LYS A 545 -19.97 -7.09 9.03
CA LYS A 545 -19.69 -6.88 7.61
C LYS A 545 -18.64 -5.79 7.42
N ILE A 546 -17.65 -6.05 6.56
CA ILE A 546 -16.66 -5.04 6.17
C ILE A 546 -17.28 -4.15 5.09
N LEU A 547 -17.18 -2.84 5.25
CA LEU A 547 -17.79 -1.86 4.35
C LEU A 547 -17.18 -1.89 2.95
N ASN A 548 -15.85 -2.01 2.87
CA ASN A 548 -15.05 -2.05 1.64
C ASN A 548 -14.08 -3.22 1.67
N PRO A 549 -14.58 -4.48 1.54
CA PRO A 549 -13.73 -5.65 1.63
C PRO A 549 -12.77 -5.75 0.44
N ILE A 550 -11.67 -6.49 0.64
CA ILE A 550 -10.71 -6.81 -0.44
C ILE A 550 -11.40 -7.63 -1.54
N GLY A 551 -12.37 -8.47 -1.17
CA GLY A 551 -13.18 -9.29 -2.05
C GLY A 551 -14.35 -9.91 -1.28
N GLU A 552 -15.32 -10.51 -1.98
CA GLU A 552 -16.47 -11.18 -1.33
C GLU A 552 -16.03 -12.30 -0.38
N ASP A 553 -14.96 -13.01 -0.73
CA ASP A 553 -14.39 -14.09 0.07
C ASP A 553 -13.74 -13.62 1.39
N LEU A 554 -13.61 -12.30 1.59
CA LEU A 554 -13.01 -11.68 2.77
C LEU A 554 -13.88 -10.52 3.27
N SER A 555 -15.21 -10.75 3.33
CA SER A 555 -16.18 -9.67 3.54
C SER A 555 -16.80 -9.61 4.94
N VAL A 556 -16.55 -10.58 5.81
CA VAL A 556 -17.03 -10.56 7.20
C VAL A 556 -15.93 -10.84 8.20
N MET A 557 -16.00 -10.21 9.37
CA MET A 557 -15.10 -10.51 10.48
C MET A 557 -15.36 -11.92 11.01
N ARG A 558 -14.28 -12.67 11.30
CA ARG A 558 -14.37 -14.04 11.79
C ARG A 558 -14.98 -14.10 13.19
N THR A 559 -15.94 -15.00 13.39
CA THR A 559 -16.63 -15.24 14.68
C THR A 559 -16.12 -16.49 15.39
N PHE A 560 -15.37 -17.36 14.67
CA PHE A 560 -14.65 -18.52 15.17
C PHE A 560 -13.50 -18.88 14.19
N LEU A 561 -12.56 -19.71 14.61
CA LEU A 561 -11.30 -19.93 13.86
C LEU A 561 -11.31 -21.20 12.98
N ALA A 562 -12.23 -22.13 13.22
CA ALA A 562 -12.25 -23.40 12.50
C ALA A 562 -12.30 -23.27 10.97
N PRO A 563 -13.05 -22.33 10.35
CA PRO A 563 -13.04 -22.15 8.89
C PRO A 563 -11.66 -21.77 8.34
N SER A 564 -10.98 -20.84 9.01
CA SER A 564 -9.64 -20.40 8.61
C SER A 564 -8.62 -21.53 8.70
N MET A 565 -8.69 -22.34 9.76
CA MET A 565 -7.84 -23.52 9.95
C MET A 565 -8.11 -24.58 8.89
N LEU A 566 -9.38 -24.88 8.61
CA LEU A 566 -9.78 -25.83 7.56
C LEU A 566 -9.26 -25.37 6.19
N GLY A 567 -9.38 -24.08 5.88
CA GLY A 567 -8.83 -23.49 4.65
C GLY A 567 -7.31 -23.68 4.51
N ASN A 568 -6.57 -23.60 5.63
CA ASN A 568 -5.12 -23.88 5.63
C ASN A 568 -4.84 -25.37 5.34
N ILE A 569 -5.59 -26.27 5.97
CA ILE A 569 -5.44 -27.71 5.77
C ILE A 569 -5.72 -28.07 4.30
N VAL A 570 -6.84 -27.61 3.75
CA VAL A 570 -7.19 -27.83 2.33
C VAL A 570 -6.09 -27.34 1.39
N ARG A 571 -5.54 -26.17 1.66
CA ARG A 571 -4.46 -25.58 0.87
C ARG A 571 -3.19 -26.42 0.94
N ASN A 572 -2.84 -26.95 2.11
CA ASN A 572 -1.69 -27.83 2.29
C ASN A 572 -1.90 -29.17 1.57
N VAL A 573 -3.04 -29.80 1.74
CA VAL A 573 -3.38 -31.06 1.05
C VAL A 573 -3.30 -30.90 -0.47
N ARG A 574 -3.88 -29.84 -1.03
CA ARG A 574 -3.80 -29.52 -2.47
C ARG A 574 -2.38 -29.26 -2.98
N ARG A 575 -1.46 -28.93 -2.10
CA ARG A 575 -0.02 -28.76 -2.41
C ARG A 575 0.80 -30.02 -2.20
N GLY A 576 0.16 -31.17 -1.88
CA GLY A 576 0.83 -32.44 -1.68
C GLY A 576 1.39 -32.66 -0.27
N ASN A 577 1.00 -31.84 0.70
CA ASN A 577 1.34 -32.09 2.11
C ASN A 577 0.31 -33.05 2.72
N ASP A 578 0.61 -34.36 2.68
CA ASP A 578 -0.31 -35.44 3.05
C ASP A 578 -0.64 -35.50 4.54
N SER A 579 0.17 -34.92 5.41
CA SER A 579 -0.04 -34.89 6.85
C SER A 579 0.49 -33.61 7.45
N GLY A 580 -0.04 -33.22 8.62
CA GLY A 580 0.46 -32.05 9.33
C GLY A 580 -0.35 -31.68 10.56
N LYS A 581 0.21 -30.77 11.35
CA LYS A 581 -0.36 -30.24 12.58
C LYS A 581 -0.21 -28.72 12.59
N LEU A 582 -1.30 -27.96 12.67
CA LEU A 582 -1.30 -26.50 12.71
C LEU A 582 -2.07 -25.99 13.94
N PHE A 583 -1.64 -24.85 14.45
CA PHE A 583 -2.42 -24.11 15.44
C PHE A 583 -2.44 -22.61 15.12
N GLU A 584 -3.46 -21.92 15.64
CA GLU A 584 -3.52 -20.45 15.63
C GLU A 584 -4.11 -19.97 16.96
N LEU A 585 -3.46 -18.98 17.57
CA LEU A 585 -3.97 -18.25 18.73
C LEU A 585 -4.30 -16.83 18.28
N ALA A 586 -5.59 -16.51 18.15
CA ALA A 586 -6.01 -15.26 17.51
C ALA A 586 -7.40 -14.78 17.99
N ASN A 587 -7.70 -13.51 17.70
CA ASN A 587 -8.98 -12.91 18.04
C ASN A 587 -10.10 -13.34 17.10
N VAL A 588 -11.29 -13.52 17.66
CA VAL A 588 -12.59 -13.59 16.99
C VAL A 588 -13.44 -12.40 17.43
N TYR A 589 -14.41 -12.03 16.60
CA TYR A 589 -15.17 -10.79 16.76
C TYR A 589 -16.67 -11.13 16.90
N ARG A 590 -17.26 -10.86 18.04
CA ARG A 590 -18.66 -11.17 18.32
C ARG A 590 -19.46 -9.89 18.50
N ALA A 591 -20.40 -9.65 17.61
CA ALA A 591 -21.34 -8.55 17.71
C ALA A 591 -22.51 -8.94 18.63
N GLU A 592 -22.89 -8.08 19.58
CA GLU A 592 -24.11 -8.26 20.36
C GLU A 592 -25.35 -8.01 19.49
N GLU A 593 -25.30 -6.95 18.66
CA GLU A 593 -26.37 -6.62 17.73
C GLU A 593 -25.80 -6.10 16.38
N LEU A 594 -26.58 -6.26 15.31
CA LEU A 594 -26.31 -5.70 14.00
C LEU A 594 -27.52 -4.86 13.52
N PRO A 595 -27.31 -3.65 12.96
CA PRO A 595 -26.03 -2.95 12.77
C PRO A 595 -25.37 -2.59 14.11
N LEU A 596 -24.03 -2.55 14.11
CA LEU A 596 -23.25 -2.24 15.31
C LEU A 596 -23.63 -0.87 15.90
N ARG A 597 -23.85 -0.82 17.21
CA ARG A 597 -23.92 0.41 18.02
C ARG A 597 -22.68 0.60 18.87
N GLU A 598 -22.05 -0.49 19.26
CA GLU A 598 -20.81 -0.54 20.01
C GLU A 598 -19.80 -1.43 19.29
N LEU A 599 -18.53 -1.35 19.66
CA LEU A 599 -17.50 -2.22 19.10
C LEU A 599 -17.80 -3.68 19.45
N PRO A 600 -17.54 -4.63 18.54
CA PRO A 600 -17.74 -6.04 18.81
C PRO A 600 -16.82 -6.51 19.93
N GLU A 601 -17.26 -7.52 20.69
CA GLU A 601 -16.42 -8.17 21.69
C GLU A 601 -15.29 -8.92 20.96
N GLU A 602 -14.03 -8.62 21.32
CA GLU A 602 -12.85 -9.33 20.84
C GLU A 602 -12.48 -10.42 21.85
N ARG A 603 -12.54 -11.67 21.44
CA ARG A 603 -12.12 -12.82 22.22
C ARG A 603 -10.97 -13.54 21.55
N LYS A 604 -10.00 -13.95 22.34
CA LYS A 604 -8.90 -14.77 21.87
C LYS A 604 -9.32 -16.24 21.92
N HIS A 605 -9.22 -16.91 20.78
CA HIS A 605 -9.46 -18.34 20.64
C HIS A 605 -8.16 -19.05 20.25
N LEU A 606 -8.04 -20.30 20.65
CA LEU A 606 -6.99 -21.22 20.24
C LEU A 606 -7.62 -22.30 19.36
N VAL A 607 -7.20 -22.40 18.11
CA VAL A 607 -7.60 -23.48 17.20
C VAL A 607 -6.42 -24.40 16.89
N LEU A 608 -6.67 -25.71 16.86
CA LEU A 608 -5.73 -26.72 16.41
C LEU A 608 -6.35 -27.48 15.25
N GLY A 609 -5.53 -27.86 14.29
CA GLY A 609 -5.90 -28.72 13.16
C GLY A 609 -4.84 -29.78 12.92
N ILE A 610 -5.26 -31.02 12.72
CA ILE A 610 -4.40 -32.16 12.39
C ILE A 610 -5.01 -32.90 11.21
N TRP A 611 -4.18 -33.37 10.29
CA TRP A 611 -4.63 -34.16 9.15
C TRP A 611 -3.60 -35.21 8.74
N GLY A 612 -4.08 -36.27 8.09
CA GLY A 612 -3.27 -37.38 7.57
C GLY A 612 -2.93 -38.39 8.63
N GLU A 613 -1.74 -38.32 9.21
CA GLU A 613 -1.31 -39.18 10.30
C GLU A 613 -1.78 -38.57 11.63
N GLY A 614 -2.58 -39.26 12.36
CA GLY A 614 -3.16 -38.83 13.62
C GLY A 614 -4.68 -38.83 13.60
N ASP A 615 -5.23 -38.93 14.79
CA ASP A 615 -6.67 -39.03 15.00
C ASP A 615 -7.21 -38.10 16.09
N PHE A 616 -8.45 -38.35 16.48
CA PHE A 616 -9.11 -37.65 17.57
C PHE A 616 -8.30 -37.66 18.89
N PHE A 617 -7.63 -38.76 19.20
CA PHE A 617 -6.91 -38.89 20.46
C PHE A 617 -5.57 -38.16 20.44
N ASP A 618 -4.93 -38.09 19.29
CA ASP A 618 -3.71 -37.26 19.11
C ASP A 618 -4.04 -35.77 19.32
N LEU A 619 -5.14 -35.30 18.73
CA LEU A 619 -5.61 -33.93 18.91
C LEU A 619 -6.01 -33.65 20.36
N LYS A 620 -6.72 -34.61 21.00
CA LYS A 620 -7.10 -34.53 22.41
C LYS A 620 -5.86 -34.47 23.30
N GLY A 621 -4.85 -35.29 23.02
CA GLY A 621 -3.56 -35.28 23.73
C GLY A 621 -2.90 -33.91 23.73
N ALA A 622 -2.87 -33.22 22.58
CA ALA A 622 -2.32 -31.85 22.50
C ALA A 622 -3.14 -30.83 23.35
N VAL A 623 -4.46 -30.96 23.35
CA VAL A 623 -5.33 -30.12 24.23
C VAL A 623 -5.08 -30.45 25.70
N GLU A 624 -4.85 -31.70 26.05
CA GLU A 624 -4.51 -32.11 27.42
C GLU A 624 -3.11 -31.65 27.83
N ALA A 625 -2.12 -31.72 26.97
CA ALA A 625 -0.78 -31.17 27.21
C ALA A 625 -0.82 -29.66 27.45
N PHE A 626 -1.58 -28.91 26.64
CA PHE A 626 -1.86 -27.50 26.88
C PHE A 626 -2.51 -27.30 28.26
N ALA A 627 -3.55 -28.06 28.60
CA ALA A 627 -4.25 -27.92 29.86
C ALA A 627 -3.33 -28.23 31.07
N GLN A 628 -2.52 -29.27 30.98
CA GLN A 628 -1.58 -29.68 32.02
C GLN A 628 -0.53 -28.57 32.26
N ALA A 629 -0.01 -27.96 31.21
CA ALA A 629 1.00 -26.89 31.33
C ALA A 629 0.46 -25.66 32.08
N PHE A 630 -0.84 -25.42 32.06
CA PHE A 630 -1.50 -24.31 32.76
C PHE A 630 -2.25 -24.77 34.02
N GLU A 631 -2.05 -26.04 34.43
CA GLU A 631 -2.75 -26.67 35.58
C GLU A 631 -4.29 -26.57 35.49
N LEU A 632 -4.80 -26.63 34.26
CA LEU A 632 -6.24 -26.63 34.01
C LEU A 632 -6.82 -28.03 34.13
N LYS A 633 -7.99 -28.11 34.75
CA LYS A 633 -8.79 -29.35 34.75
C LYS A 633 -9.87 -29.22 33.69
N LEU A 634 -9.67 -29.89 32.57
CA LEU A 634 -10.66 -29.97 31.51
C LEU A 634 -11.45 -31.26 31.61
N LYS A 635 -12.74 -31.20 31.26
CA LYS A 635 -13.62 -32.36 31.09
C LYS A 635 -14.05 -32.44 29.63
N PHE A 636 -14.13 -33.66 29.11
CA PHE A 636 -14.57 -33.93 27.76
C PHE A 636 -15.86 -34.73 27.82
N ALA A 637 -16.90 -34.28 27.15
CA ALA A 637 -18.18 -34.95 27.08
C ALA A 637 -18.58 -35.16 25.63
N ALA A 638 -19.21 -36.27 25.28
CA ALA A 638 -19.78 -36.44 23.95
C ALA A 638 -20.75 -35.31 23.63
N GLY A 639 -20.70 -34.80 22.41
CA GLY A 639 -21.53 -33.68 21.98
C GLY A 639 -21.58 -33.56 20.48
N GLU A 640 -22.18 -32.51 19.98
CA GLU A 640 -22.37 -32.32 18.53
C GLU A 640 -21.95 -30.92 18.11
N ARG A 641 -21.36 -30.83 16.91
CA ARG A 641 -21.15 -29.61 16.15
C ARG A 641 -21.49 -29.91 14.68
N PRO A 642 -22.20 -29.05 13.96
CA PRO A 642 -22.67 -29.32 12.61
C PRO A 642 -21.56 -29.68 11.62
N PHE A 643 -20.36 -29.17 11.86
CA PHE A 643 -19.18 -29.37 11.01
C PHE A 643 -18.24 -30.48 11.49
N LEU A 644 -18.58 -31.15 12.59
CA LEU A 644 -17.83 -32.29 13.12
C LEU A 644 -18.62 -33.60 12.98
N HIS A 645 -17.89 -34.70 12.98
CA HIS A 645 -18.46 -36.04 12.86
C HIS A 645 -19.38 -36.35 14.06
N PRO A 646 -20.64 -36.77 13.86
CA PRO A 646 -21.62 -36.94 14.94
C PRO A 646 -21.23 -37.98 16.01
N GLY A 647 -20.37 -38.95 15.64
CA GLY A 647 -19.87 -40.00 16.54
C GLY A 647 -18.47 -39.76 17.09
N ILE A 648 -17.75 -38.73 16.59
CA ILE A 648 -16.36 -38.44 16.97
C ILE A 648 -16.24 -36.94 17.29
N THR A 649 -17.04 -36.50 18.25
CA THR A 649 -17.06 -35.10 18.72
C THR A 649 -17.13 -35.03 20.22
N ALA A 650 -16.32 -34.19 20.84
CA ALA A 650 -16.38 -33.88 22.25
C ALA A 650 -16.49 -32.38 22.50
N ILE A 651 -17.29 -32.01 23.48
CA ILE A 651 -17.37 -30.64 24.05
C ILE A 651 -16.40 -30.56 25.21
N VAL A 652 -15.68 -29.48 25.33
CA VAL A 652 -14.66 -29.24 26.35
C VAL A 652 -15.22 -28.29 27.41
N TYR A 653 -15.10 -28.70 28.67
CA TYR A 653 -15.55 -27.94 29.82
C TYR A 653 -14.42 -27.62 30.79
N ALA A 654 -14.41 -26.42 31.34
CA ALA A 654 -13.56 -26.01 32.47
C ALA A 654 -14.45 -25.72 33.70
N GLY A 655 -14.63 -26.69 34.56
CA GLY A 655 -15.69 -26.73 35.57
C GLY A 655 -17.03 -27.01 34.88
N GLU A 656 -18.04 -26.17 35.13
CA GLU A 656 -19.38 -26.28 34.52
C GLU A 656 -19.48 -25.50 33.19
N LYS A 657 -18.45 -24.71 32.82
CA LYS A 657 -18.49 -23.82 31.67
C LYS A 657 -17.93 -24.51 30.46
N GLU A 658 -18.68 -24.53 29.35
CA GLU A 658 -18.18 -24.90 28.05
C GLU A 658 -17.10 -23.89 27.60
N VAL A 659 -15.96 -24.39 27.16
CA VAL A 659 -14.80 -23.59 26.70
C VAL A 659 -14.33 -23.96 25.31
N GLY A 660 -14.96 -24.93 24.66
CA GLY A 660 -14.61 -25.29 23.29
C GLY A 660 -15.10 -26.69 22.91
N TYR A 661 -14.54 -27.16 21.82
CA TYR A 661 -14.87 -28.45 21.22
C TYR A 661 -13.64 -29.05 20.52
N LEU A 662 -13.70 -30.35 20.26
CA LEU A 662 -12.80 -31.07 19.37
C LEU A 662 -13.51 -32.24 18.68
N GLY A 663 -13.07 -32.58 17.51
CA GLY A 663 -13.64 -33.68 16.75
C GLY A 663 -13.04 -33.92 15.39
N GLU A 664 -13.44 -35.03 14.76
CA GLU A 664 -13.14 -35.30 13.34
C GLU A 664 -14.07 -34.43 12.48
N LEU A 665 -13.60 -33.97 11.32
CA LEU A 665 -14.39 -33.19 10.36
C LEU A 665 -15.58 -34.03 9.86
N HIS A 666 -16.72 -33.37 9.66
CA HIS A 666 -17.92 -34.03 9.13
C HIS A 666 -17.64 -34.67 7.76
N PRO A 667 -18.04 -35.94 7.53
CA PRO A 667 -17.73 -36.64 6.28
C PRO A 667 -18.18 -35.93 5.01
N GLU A 668 -19.36 -35.32 5.03
CA GLU A 668 -19.87 -34.59 3.87
C GLU A 668 -19.04 -33.33 3.55
N ILE A 669 -18.47 -32.67 4.57
CA ILE A 669 -17.55 -31.53 4.36
C ILE A 669 -16.22 -32.03 3.79
N ALA A 670 -15.75 -33.18 4.29
CA ALA A 670 -14.52 -33.79 3.76
C ALA A 670 -14.68 -34.18 2.29
N GLU A 671 -15.84 -34.71 1.91
CA GLU A 671 -16.19 -35.07 0.53
C GLU A 671 -16.27 -33.82 -0.37
N GLU A 672 -16.99 -32.77 0.07
CA GLU A 672 -17.11 -31.51 -0.65
C GLU A 672 -15.74 -30.86 -0.92
N LEU A 673 -14.81 -30.94 0.02
CA LEU A 673 -13.46 -30.38 -0.09
C LEU A 673 -12.44 -31.33 -0.74
N ALA A 674 -12.88 -32.55 -1.14
CA ALA A 674 -12.04 -33.62 -1.68
C ALA A 674 -10.87 -34.00 -0.75
N LEU A 675 -11.15 -34.13 0.55
CA LEU A 675 -10.19 -34.54 1.57
C LEU A 675 -10.29 -36.05 1.75
N GLU A 676 -9.33 -36.81 1.26
CA GLU A 676 -9.29 -38.28 1.35
C GLU A 676 -8.83 -38.76 2.73
N LYS A 677 -8.09 -37.93 3.45
CA LYS A 677 -7.52 -38.26 4.75
C LYS A 677 -8.32 -37.63 5.88
N LYS A 678 -8.22 -38.22 7.07
CA LYS A 678 -8.86 -37.72 8.26
C LYS A 678 -8.36 -36.30 8.58
N VAL A 679 -9.26 -35.46 8.97
CA VAL A 679 -9.00 -34.13 9.49
C VAL A 679 -9.69 -33.99 10.84
N CYS A 680 -8.96 -33.61 11.87
CA CYS A 680 -9.51 -33.30 13.19
C CYS A 680 -9.25 -31.83 13.54
N LEU A 681 -10.24 -31.19 14.16
CA LEU A 681 -10.21 -29.80 14.57
C LEU A 681 -10.55 -29.66 16.05
N ALA A 682 -9.85 -28.78 16.75
CA ALA A 682 -10.23 -28.33 18.08
C ALA A 682 -10.22 -26.81 18.13
N GLU A 683 -11.17 -26.21 18.82
CA GLU A 683 -11.18 -24.78 19.11
C GLU A 683 -11.57 -24.52 20.56
N LEU A 684 -10.78 -23.69 21.24
CA LEU A 684 -10.94 -23.35 22.64
C LEU A 684 -11.04 -21.83 22.83
N ASP A 685 -11.96 -21.36 23.65
CA ASP A 685 -12.01 -19.95 24.09
C ASP A 685 -10.87 -19.68 25.08
N TYR A 686 -9.75 -19.20 24.54
CA TYR A 686 -8.54 -18.90 25.32
C TYR A 686 -8.80 -17.80 26.36
N THR A 687 -9.62 -16.80 26.03
CA THR A 687 -9.98 -15.71 26.95
C THR A 687 -10.68 -16.21 28.22
N LEU A 688 -11.50 -17.25 28.08
CA LEU A 688 -12.14 -17.89 29.25
C LEU A 688 -11.15 -18.75 30.04
N LEU A 689 -10.26 -19.44 29.36
CA LEU A 689 -9.26 -20.31 29.98
C LEU A 689 -8.17 -19.51 30.71
N GLU A 690 -7.70 -18.41 30.12
CA GLU A 690 -6.67 -17.54 30.70
C GLU A 690 -7.03 -17.08 32.15
N LYS A 691 -8.32 -16.81 32.41
CA LYS A 691 -8.81 -16.42 33.72
C LYS A 691 -8.64 -17.52 34.76
N LYS A 692 -8.43 -18.77 34.34
CA LYS A 692 -8.32 -19.97 35.17
C LYS A 692 -6.90 -20.51 35.28
N PHE A 693 -5.93 -19.93 34.54
CA PHE A 693 -4.54 -20.36 34.61
C PHE A 693 -3.97 -20.21 36.01
N ALA A 694 -3.20 -21.21 36.44
CA ALA A 694 -2.47 -21.13 37.71
C ALA A 694 -1.52 -19.92 37.69
N LYS A 695 -1.57 -19.10 38.72
CA LYS A 695 -0.75 -17.89 38.83
C LYS A 695 0.70 -18.20 39.22
N ASP A 696 0.86 -19.22 40.08
CA ASP A 696 2.14 -19.58 40.66
C ASP A 696 2.33 -21.11 40.63
N ILE A 697 3.57 -21.52 40.37
CA ILE A 697 3.96 -22.93 40.52
C ILE A 697 4.07 -23.22 42.01
N ARG A 698 3.30 -24.19 42.51
CA ARG A 698 3.34 -24.63 43.90
C ARG A 698 4.32 -25.75 44.04
N TYR A 699 5.24 -25.60 44.99
CA TYR A 699 6.11 -26.66 45.36
C TYR A 699 5.37 -27.71 46.18
N HIS A 700 5.51 -28.98 45.79
CA HIS A 700 5.07 -30.14 46.54
C HIS A 700 6.27 -30.94 46.97
N HIS A 701 6.28 -31.39 48.27
CA HIS A 701 7.34 -32.23 48.75
C HIS A 701 7.35 -33.58 48.03
N LEU A 702 8.52 -34.06 47.68
CA LEU A 702 8.66 -35.42 47.15
C LEU A 702 8.30 -36.43 48.22
N PRO A 703 7.52 -37.48 47.92
CA PRO A 703 7.23 -38.55 48.86
C PRO A 703 8.51 -39.19 49.37
N LYS A 704 8.56 -39.50 50.68
CA LYS A 704 9.72 -40.17 51.27
C LYS A 704 9.81 -41.65 50.89
N PHE A 705 8.72 -42.24 50.49
CA PHE A 705 8.61 -43.66 50.14
C PHE A 705 8.14 -43.82 48.70
N PRO A 706 8.53 -44.93 48.05
CA PRO A 706 8.16 -45.20 46.66
C PRO A 706 6.69 -45.44 46.48
N ASP A 707 6.19 -45.13 45.28
CA ASP A 707 4.84 -45.44 44.85
C ASP A 707 4.65 -46.97 44.63
N VAL A 708 3.41 -47.44 44.76
CA VAL A 708 3.03 -48.81 44.48
C VAL A 708 2.09 -48.85 43.30
N GLN A 709 2.39 -49.65 42.29
CA GLN A 709 1.51 -49.79 41.11
C GLN A 709 0.68 -51.07 41.21
N ARG A 710 -0.59 -51.00 40.72
CA ARG A 710 -1.49 -52.16 40.53
C ARG A 710 -2.28 -51.95 39.27
N ASP A 711 -2.44 -53.00 38.52
CA ASP A 711 -3.29 -53.02 37.33
C ASP A 711 -4.71 -53.51 37.74
N LEU A 712 -5.72 -52.74 37.26
CA LEU A 712 -7.14 -53.01 37.49
C LEU A 712 -7.84 -53.15 36.14
N ALA A 713 -8.44 -54.29 35.88
CA ALA A 713 -9.29 -54.50 34.68
C ALA A 713 -10.74 -54.75 35.14
N VAL A 714 -11.65 -53.95 34.60
CA VAL A 714 -13.08 -54.07 34.90
C VAL A 714 -13.91 -54.19 33.63
N VAL A 715 -14.97 -55.00 33.72
CA VAL A 715 -15.99 -55.11 32.66
C VAL A 715 -17.14 -54.18 32.99
N VAL A 716 -17.51 -53.31 32.09
CA VAL A 716 -18.58 -52.33 32.20
C VAL A 716 -19.47 -52.33 30.97
N LYS A 717 -20.64 -51.74 31.07
CA LYS A 717 -21.46 -51.44 29.87
C LYS A 717 -20.75 -50.51 28.92
N GLU A 718 -21.06 -50.63 27.63
CA GLU A 718 -20.44 -49.84 26.58
C GLU A 718 -20.60 -48.31 26.80
N GLU A 719 -21.73 -47.89 27.38
CA GLU A 719 -22.06 -46.48 27.66
C GLU A 719 -21.20 -45.81 28.75
N VAL A 720 -20.63 -46.62 29.67
CA VAL A 720 -19.78 -46.11 30.76
C VAL A 720 -18.47 -45.59 30.19
N THR A 721 -18.17 -44.35 30.43
CA THR A 721 -16.94 -43.71 29.91
C THR A 721 -15.71 -44.01 30.76
N CYS A 722 -14.51 -43.96 30.18
CA CYS A 722 -13.26 -44.08 30.95
C CYS A 722 -13.12 -42.95 31.99
N ALA A 723 -13.61 -41.75 31.70
CA ALA A 723 -13.58 -40.60 32.62
C ALA A 723 -14.45 -40.85 33.87
N GLU A 724 -15.61 -41.50 33.71
CA GLU A 724 -16.47 -41.87 34.87
C GLU A 724 -15.79 -42.93 35.75
N LEU A 725 -15.12 -43.91 35.13
CA LEU A 725 -14.32 -44.90 35.84
C LEU A 725 -13.15 -44.26 36.59
N GLU A 726 -12.38 -43.40 35.93
CA GLU A 726 -11.27 -42.66 36.53
C GLU A 726 -11.72 -41.78 37.70
N ASP A 727 -12.77 -40.97 37.51
CA ASP A 727 -13.37 -40.15 38.57
C ASP A 727 -13.81 -40.97 39.77
N CYS A 728 -14.44 -42.13 39.52
CA CYS A 728 -14.86 -43.06 40.57
C CYS A 728 -13.66 -43.64 41.33
N ILE A 729 -12.60 -44.04 40.66
CA ILE A 729 -11.34 -44.54 41.22
C ILE A 729 -10.70 -43.48 42.12
N LEU A 730 -10.50 -42.27 41.60
CA LEU A 730 -9.81 -41.17 42.29
C LEU A 730 -10.61 -40.68 43.53
N ARG A 731 -11.95 -40.69 43.47
CA ARG A 731 -12.81 -40.33 44.59
C ARG A 731 -12.86 -41.44 45.67
N ALA A 732 -12.76 -42.71 45.26
CA ALA A 732 -12.83 -43.83 46.19
C ALA A 732 -11.62 -43.91 47.11
N CYS A 733 -10.43 -43.50 46.63
CA CYS A 733 -9.19 -43.59 47.39
C CYS A 733 -8.24 -42.42 47.13
N LYS A 734 -8.01 -41.58 48.16
CA LYS A 734 -7.06 -40.44 48.07
C LYS A 734 -5.60 -40.85 47.88
N ALA A 735 -5.24 -42.11 48.22
CA ALA A 735 -3.90 -42.60 47.99
C ALA A 735 -3.60 -42.90 46.50
N VAL A 736 -4.62 -42.99 45.64
CA VAL A 736 -4.42 -43.08 44.19
C VAL A 736 -4.09 -41.70 43.64
N LYS A 737 -2.88 -41.54 43.11
CA LYS A 737 -2.41 -40.32 42.45
C LYS A 737 -2.74 -40.30 40.98
N ARG A 738 -2.68 -41.48 40.32
CA ARG A 738 -2.95 -41.66 38.90
C ARG A 738 -3.74 -42.95 38.67
N ALA A 739 -4.67 -42.88 37.74
CA ALA A 739 -5.36 -43.99 37.15
C ALA A 739 -5.15 -43.89 35.64
N GLU A 740 -4.17 -44.59 35.09
CA GLU A 740 -3.76 -44.51 33.66
C GLU A 740 -4.45 -45.62 32.89
N LEU A 741 -5.30 -45.24 31.93
CA LEU A 741 -5.90 -46.17 30.99
C LEU A 741 -4.83 -46.74 30.06
N PHE A 742 -4.72 -48.05 29.97
CA PHE A 742 -3.77 -48.69 29.03
C PHE A 742 -4.40 -49.70 28.08
N ASP A 743 -5.63 -50.18 28.32
CA ASP A 743 -6.31 -51.10 27.40
C ASP A 743 -7.83 -50.94 27.47
N VAL A 744 -8.49 -51.05 26.30
CA VAL A 744 -9.94 -51.15 26.14
C VAL A 744 -10.25 -52.31 25.21
N TYR A 745 -10.72 -53.38 25.77
CA TYR A 745 -10.92 -54.62 25.03
C TYR A 745 -12.41 -54.98 24.84
N ARG A 746 -12.76 -55.33 23.65
CA ARG A 746 -14.11 -55.76 23.23
C ARG A 746 -14.04 -57.11 22.54
N SER A 747 -14.78 -58.10 23.06
CA SER A 747 -14.90 -59.38 22.41
C SER A 747 -16.20 -60.09 22.83
N ALA A 748 -16.52 -61.15 22.15
CA ALA A 748 -17.65 -62.03 22.54
C ALA A 748 -17.52 -62.58 23.97
N GLN A 749 -16.30 -62.73 24.50
CA GLN A 749 -16.02 -63.20 25.86
C GLN A 749 -16.39 -62.18 26.93
N VAL A 750 -16.37 -60.87 26.61
CA VAL A 750 -16.74 -59.77 27.52
C VAL A 750 -18.27 -59.62 27.58
N GLY A 751 -18.95 -60.10 26.54
CA GLY A 751 -20.42 -59.98 26.43
C GLY A 751 -20.88 -58.88 25.50
N ALA A 752 -22.02 -59.07 24.83
CA ALA A 752 -22.61 -58.07 23.95
C ALA A 752 -23.00 -56.81 24.72
N GLY A 753 -22.62 -55.61 24.24
CA GLY A 753 -22.91 -54.33 24.89
C GLY A 753 -22.05 -54.01 26.14
N LYS A 754 -20.97 -54.79 26.33
CA LYS A 754 -19.98 -54.55 27.41
C LYS A 754 -18.57 -54.40 26.80
N LYS A 755 -17.72 -53.71 27.55
CA LYS A 755 -16.29 -53.53 27.29
C LYS A 755 -15.47 -53.81 28.53
N SER A 756 -14.25 -54.33 28.40
CA SER A 756 -13.26 -54.43 29.47
C SER A 756 -12.35 -53.19 29.37
N VAL A 757 -12.18 -52.49 30.46
CA VAL A 757 -11.31 -51.31 30.58
C VAL A 757 -10.26 -51.59 31.64
N ALA A 758 -8.98 -51.41 31.26
CA ALA A 758 -7.87 -51.70 32.17
C ALA A 758 -7.10 -50.37 32.51
N PHE A 759 -6.95 -50.17 33.80
CA PHE A 759 -6.20 -49.02 34.36
C PHE A 759 -4.98 -49.49 35.14
N ARG A 760 -3.88 -48.73 35.01
CA ARG A 760 -2.74 -48.77 35.95
C ARG A 760 -2.96 -47.76 37.05
N LEU A 761 -3.10 -48.20 38.25
CA LEU A 761 -3.29 -47.36 39.44
C LEU A 761 -1.96 -47.13 40.14
N THR A 762 -1.58 -45.89 40.34
CA THR A 762 -0.40 -45.53 41.13
C THR A 762 -0.85 -45.03 42.50
N PHE A 763 -0.53 -45.81 43.49
CA PHE A 763 -0.77 -45.49 44.90
C PHE A 763 0.46 -44.79 45.48
N SER A 764 0.31 -43.59 45.99
CA SER A 764 1.36 -42.82 46.66
C SER A 764 1.09 -42.68 48.12
N PRO A 765 2.10 -42.81 49.01
CA PRO A 765 2.00 -42.42 50.40
C PRO A 765 1.66 -40.94 50.56
N GLU A 766 1.04 -40.53 51.64
CA GLU A 766 0.84 -39.11 51.95
C GLU A 766 2.20 -38.40 52.08
N GLU A 767 2.28 -37.10 51.75
CA GLU A 767 3.52 -36.31 51.81
C GLU A 767 4.23 -36.35 53.17
N LYS A 768 3.46 -36.50 54.25
CA LYS A 768 3.95 -36.58 55.64
C LYS A 768 3.93 -38.00 56.21
N ALA A 769 3.79 -39.02 55.40
CA ALA A 769 3.77 -40.39 55.86
C ALA A 769 5.08 -40.77 56.56
N GLU A 770 4.98 -41.42 57.70
CA GLU A 770 6.14 -41.95 58.46
C GLU A 770 6.52 -43.35 58.02
N LYS A 771 5.65 -44.08 57.34
CA LYS A 771 5.82 -45.47 56.88
C LYS A 771 5.43 -45.65 55.41
N PRO A 772 6.07 -46.60 54.71
CA PRO A 772 5.66 -46.94 53.35
C PRO A 772 4.29 -47.59 53.31
N LEU A 773 3.66 -47.61 52.11
CA LEU A 773 2.44 -48.40 51.87
C LEU A 773 2.78 -49.88 52.01
N THR A 774 2.04 -50.59 52.85
CA THR A 774 2.20 -52.07 53.00
C THR A 774 1.32 -52.78 51.96
N PRO A 775 1.65 -54.06 51.58
CA PRO A 775 0.83 -54.83 50.69
C PRO A 775 -0.62 -54.95 51.17
N GLU A 776 -0.86 -55.10 52.50
CA GLU A 776 -2.18 -55.17 53.09
C GLU A 776 -2.98 -53.88 52.95
N THR A 777 -2.32 -52.75 53.15
CA THR A 777 -2.95 -51.45 53.03
C THR A 777 -3.31 -51.17 51.57
N THR A 778 -2.42 -51.51 50.65
CA THR A 778 -2.65 -51.35 49.20
C THR A 778 -3.82 -52.24 48.73
N GLU A 779 -3.86 -53.45 49.19
CA GLU A 779 -4.95 -54.39 48.88
C GLU A 779 -6.30 -53.93 49.44
N ALA A 780 -6.33 -53.33 50.65
CA ALA A 780 -7.55 -52.73 51.22
C ALA A 780 -8.03 -51.53 50.40
N PHE A 781 -7.11 -50.70 49.90
CA PHE A 781 -7.43 -49.60 49.00
C PHE A 781 -7.97 -50.11 47.66
N PHE A 782 -7.32 -51.14 47.09
CA PHE A 782 -7.74 -51.76 45.83
C PHE A 782 -9.17 -52.33 45.95
N ARG A 783 -9.49 -53.09 47.01
CA ARG A 783 -10.85 -53.62 47.24
C ARG A 783 -11.86 -52.50 47.34
N LYS A 784 -11.56 -51.45 48.09
CA LYS A 784 -12.44 -50.29 48.22
C LYS A 784 -12.73 -49.63 46.87
N ILE A 785 -11.76 -49.59 45.95
CA ILE A 785 -11.95 -49.04 44.60
C ILE A 785 -12.87 -49.97 43.79
N VAL A 786 -12.62 -51.29 43.84
CA VAL A 786 -13.44 -52.28 43.13
C VAL A 786 -14.89 -52.24 43.62
N ASP A 787 -15.12 -52.21 44.92
CA ASP A 787 -16.46 -52.12 45.52
C ASP A 787 -17.19 -50.86 45.07
N ASN A 788 -16.51 -49.68 45.08
CA ASN A 788 -17.08 -48.44 44.60
C ASN A 788 -17.43 -48.46 43.12
N LEU A 789 -16.58 -49.05 42.28
CA LEU A 789 -16.83 -49.18 40.86
C LEU A 789 -18.01 -50.10 40.59
N GLY A 790 -18.09 -51.21 41.32
CA GLY A 790 -19.25 -52.11 41.26
C GLY A 790 -20.54 -51.44 41.66
N HIS A 791 -20.53 -50.68 42.78
CA HIS A 791 -21.73 -50.02 43.34
C HIS A 791 -22.22 -48.87 42.45
N ASN A 792 -21.31 -48.00 41.98
CA ASN A 792 -21.68 -46.77 41.29
C ASN A 792 -21.85 -46.97 39.76
N LEU A 793 -21.08 -47.85 39.13
CA LEU A 793 -21.02 -48.01 37.70
C LEU A 793 -21.34 -49.43 37.21
N GLY A 794 -21.69 -50.34 38.12
CA GLY A 794 -21.98 -51.71 37.77
C GLY A 794 -20.78 -52.47 37.17
N ALA A 795 -19.57 -52.05 37.55
CA ALA A 795 -18.33 -52.63 37.04
C ALA A 795 -18.05 -53.99 37.70
N GLU A 796 -17.72 -54.97 36.89
CA GLU A 796 -17.32 -56.31 37.33
C GLU A 796 -15.80 -56.47 37.20
N LEU A 797 -15.10 -56.95 38.23
CA LEU A 797 -13.67 -57.23 38.12
C LEU A 797 -13.45 -58.33 37.13
N ARG A 798 -12.51 -58.17 36.18
CA ARG A 798 -12.16 -59.15 35.15
C ARG A 798 -11.15 -60.16 35.64
#